data_df352c3d3c033b6359d64dc08e2656c7
#
_entry.id   df352c3d3c033b6359d64dc08e2656c7
#
_cell.length_a   1.000
_cell.length_b   1.000
_cell.length_c   1.000
_cell.angle_alpha   90.00
_cell.angle_beta   90.00
_cell.angle_gamma   90.00
#
_symmetry.space_group_name_H-M   'P 1'
#
loop_
_entity.id
_entity.type
_entity.pdbx_description
1 polymer ?
#
loop_
_entity_poly.entity_id
_entity_poly.type
_entity_poly.pdbx_seq_one_letter_code
_entity_poly.pdbx_strand_id
1 'polypeptide(L)'
;MNKLILLLLFFVSHLIRAQINPANITIARDSFGVPHIFAPTDPETAFGLAWAHAEDDFETLQFVVLSGQARLGAVLGKKGAEVDYVVNLLHCRKIVEEKWNTLSPDFIKLMQGYVAGLNAYAKAHPREVKYKKAFPFSEKDYLTAVMFSVAMFCGVDNTLKEVLGDKIAGVPALNAKGSNAFAFHPSKTSTGESFLLINAHQPLEGPTAFYEAHLQSDKGWNILGGLMPGSCVMLHGTNENLGWAHTVNYFDKIDVYQLQMNPDNRNQYRFDNEWVNLEAEKAKLKVKGIPVTINKTIYWSKYGPTIKTKKGVFALAIPAMADIRPMEEWYRMNKAKNFTEFYRALSMVSIPMFNIMYADRFDTIFYISNARLPQRNADPEYNWKSTLPGNTSATLWTTFKPVNQLPQYLNPPSGYLFNTNHSPFLATDEQFNLSPAKFDDNDGFTLKHNNRSKRVTELMEGIDKIDYETFRRIKFDKQLPRRLQYDYDIDSLLSLDATKYPDVKDIIETIQKWDRKATVDSKGAAVFLLLFYYAANNLAGKPPGQLSIGESITACRLVRDHMMKYFGRTDLALGDLQKLVRGDDARPASGIPDVLSAAFSAPYKNGMRKVTSGDAYICFVRYPKNSLPVIESINTFGASSNPSSPHYKDQMTMFQNQQTKKMTLDKQAVLNSAEKIYHPGN
;
A
#
# COMPACT_ATOMS: atom_id res chain seq x y z
N MET A 1 -0.96 42.53 64.24
CA MET A 1 -0.06 41.55 63.58
C MET A 1 -0.89 40.44 62.97
N ASN A 2 -1.36 40.67 61.74
CA ASN A 2 -2.21 39.70 61.02
C ASN A 2 -1.34 38.90 60.03
N LYS A 3 -1.30 37.59 60.24
CA LYS A 3 -0.65 36.66 59.32
C LYS A 3 -1.66 36.30 58.23
N LEU A 4 -1.42 36.78 57.03
CA LEU A 4 -2.14 36.42 55.81
C LEU A 4 -1.60 35.03 55.35
N ILE A 5 -2.43 34.00 55.44
CA ILE A 5 -2.16 32.69 54.89
C ILE A 5 -2.62 32.68 53.43
N LEU A 6 -1.66 32.68 52.50
CA LEU A 6 -1.89 32.55 51.05
C LEU A 6 -2.09 31.06 50.75
N LEU A 7 -3.35 30.66 50.49
CA LEU A 7 -3.67 29.32 50.00
C LEU A 7 -3.37 29.28 48.51
N LEU A 8 -2.24 28.65 48.13
CA LEU A 8 -1.96 28.29 46.74
C LEU A 8 -2.85 27.08 46.33
N LEU A 9 -3.93 27.34 45.65
CA LEU A 9 -4.68 26.30 44.96
C LEU A 9 -3.90 25.85 43.72
N PHE A 10 -3.19 24.74 43.85
CA PHE A 10 -2.68 24.00 42.74
C PHE A 10 -3.86 23.37 41.98
N PHE A 11 -4.33 23.99 40.90
CA PHE A 11 -5.17 23.34 39.91
C PHE A 11 -4.31 22.27 39.19
N VAL A 12 -4.30 21.06 39.74
CA VAL A 12 -3.89 19.88 39.01
C VAL A 12 -5.01 19.61 38.01
N SER A 13 -4.84 20.09 36.80
CA SER A 13 -5.66 19.67 35.66
C SER A 13 -5.38 18.18 35.44
N HIS A 14 -6.14 17.33 36.13
CA HIS A 14 -6.31 15.96 35.73
C HIS A 14 -6.99 16.01 34.37
N LEU A 15 -6.23 15.83 33.29
CA LEU A 15 -6.77 15.39 32.03
C LEU A 15 -7.51 14.08 32.34
N ILE A 16 -8.83 14.17 32.52
CA ILE A 16 -9.70 13.01 32.62
C ILE A 16 -9.58 12.33 31.25
N ARG A 17 -8.64 11.38 31.13
CA ARG A 17 -8.71 10.40 30.05
C ARG A 17 -10.05 9.72 30.24
N ALA A 18 -10.98 9.93 29.30
CA ALA A 18 -12.22 9.16 29.30
C ALA A 18 -11.81 7.69 29.35
N GLN A 19 -12.07 7.05 30.49
CA GLN A 19 -11.67 5.68 30.71
C GLN A 19 -12.53 4.82 29.76
N ILE A 20 -11.90 4.22 28.76
CA ILE A 20 -12.57 3.28 27.87
C ILE A 20 -13.05 2.10 28.68
N ASN A 21 -14.34 1.81 28.60
CA ASN A 21 -14.93 0.63 29.23
C ASN A 21 -15.08 -0.50 28.19
N PRO A 22 -14.27 -1.56 28.24
CA PRO A 22 -14.34 -2.67 27.30
C PRO A 22 -15.72 -3.34 27.23
N ALA A 23 -16.50 -3.32 28.32
CA ALA A 23 -17.84 -3.88 28.35
C ALA A 23 -18.86 -3.16 27.43
N ASN A 24 -18.56 -1.92 27.04
CA ASN A 24 -19.39 -1.17 26.09
C ASN A 24 -19.06 -1.50 24.62
N ILE A 25 -18.00 -2.26 24.38
CA ILE A 25 -17.50 -2.59 23.04
C ILE A 25 -17.98 -3.99 22.67
N THR A 26 -18.78 -4.11 21.64
CA THR A 26 -19.20 -5.40 21.12
C THR A 26 -18.36 -5.77 19.90
N ILE A 27 -17.72 -6.93 19.92
CA ILE A 27 -17.06 -7.54 18.77
C ILE A 27 -17.92 -8.71 18.32
N ALA A 28 -18.46 -8.64 17.11
CA ALA A 28 -19.17 -9.73 16.46
C ALA A 28 -18.32 -10.28 15.32
N ARG A 29 -18.02 -11.57 15.34
CA ARG A 29 -17.32 -12.26 14.24
C ARG A 29 -18.36 -12.91 13.33
N ASP A 30 -18.29 -12.64 12.03
CA ASP A 30 -19.11 -13.33 11.05
C ASP A 30 -18.60 -14.77 10.80
N SER A 31 -19.28 -15.51 9.93
CA SER A 31 -18.92 -16.90 9.58
C SER A 31 -17.59 -17.04 8.83
N PHE A 32 -16.92 -15.94 8.50
CA PHE A 32 -15.58 -15.88 7.93
C PHE A 32 -14.54 -15.27 8.88
N GLY A 33 -14.93 -15.06 10.15
CA GLY A 33 -14.09 -14.49 11.18
C GLY A 33 -13.86 -12.99 11.07
N VAL A 34 -14.47 -12.29 10.12
CA VAL A 34 -14.33 -10.84 9.97
C VAL A 34 -14.93 -10.15 11.19
N PRO A 35 -14.19 -9.26 11.88
CA PRO A 35 -14.71 -8.57 13.05
C PRO A 35 -15.58 -7.38 12.65
N HIS A 36 -16.76 -7.31 13.24
CA HIS A 36 -17.66 -6.17 13.26
C HIS A 36 -17.62 -5.55 14.66
N ILE A 37 -17.19 -4.31 14.76
CA ILE A 37 -16.94 -3.61 16.02
C ILE A 37 -18.02 -2.56 16.23
N PHE A 38 -18.78 -2.69 17.31
CA PHE A 38 -19.85 -1.77 17.69
C PHE A 38 -19.54 -1.13 19.05
N ALA A 39 -19.53 0.19 19.12
CA ALA A 39 -19.24 0.91 20.35
C ALA A 39 -19.94 2.29 20.41
N PRO A 40 -20.11 2.89 21.59
CA PRO A 40 -20.75 4.22 21.73
C PRO A 40 -19.92 5.36 21.12
N THR A 41 -18.58 5.22 21.09
CA THR A 41 -17.67 6.28 20.64
C THR A 41 -16.62 5.78 19.67
N ASP A 42 -16.06 6.67 18.85
CA ASP A 42 -14.98 6.34 17.93
C ASP A 42 -13.72 5.79 18.64
N PRO A 43 -13.27 6.35 19.79
CA PRO A 43 -12.15 5.76 20.55
C PRO A 43 -12.41 4.34 21.05
N GLU A 44 -13.64 4.03 21.51
CA GLU A 44 -14.01 2.68 21.92
C GLU A 44 -14.04 1.73 20.72
N THR A 45 -14.54 2.19 19.57
CA THR A 45 -14.50 1.41 18.32
C THR A 45 -13.04 1.11 17.89
N ALA A 46 -12.15 2.09 17.98
CA ALA A 46 -10.73 1.91 17.68
C ALA A 46 -10.05 0.96 18.69
N PHE A 47 -10.44 0.98 19.96
CA PHE A 47 -10.01 0.00 20.96
C PHE A 47 -10.41 -1.42 20.55
N GLY A 48 -11.68 -1.61 20.18
CA GLY A 48 -12.20 -2.91 19.71
C GLY A 48 -11.49 -3.42 18.47
N LEU A 49 -11.17 -2.51 17.51
CA LEU A 49 -10.38 -2.86 16.32
C LEU A 49 -8.98 -3.35 16.71
N ALA A 50 -8.29 -2.64 17.58
CA ALA A 50 -6.94 -3.01 18.02
C ALA A 50 -6.95 -4.38 18.72
N TRP A 51 -7.96 -4.65 19.56
CA TRP A 51 -8.15 -5.92 20.23
C TRP A 51 -8.41 -7.06 19.24
N ALA A 52 -9.41 -6.92 18.37
CA ALA A 52 -9.78 -7.94 17.39
C ALA A 52 -8.64 -8.25 16.40
N HIS A 53 -7.93 -7.24 15.95
CA HIS A 53 -6.77 -7.42 15.06
C HIS A 53 -5.63 -8.12 15.80
N ALA A 54 -5.42 -7.85 17.09
CA ALA A 54 -4.42 -8.56 17.88
C ALA A 54 -4.78 -10.04 18.09
N GLU A 55 -6.05 -10.40 18.23
CA GLU A 55 -6.48 -11.82 18.25
C GLU A 55 -6.10 -12.54 16.95
N ASP A 56 -6.12 -11.85 15.82
CA ASP A 56 -5.88 -12.43 14.50
C ASP A 56 -4.43 -12.38 14.05
N ASP A 57 -3.68 -11.32 14.39
CA ASP A 57 -2.29 -11.12 13.91
C ASP A 57 -1.42 -10.30 14.87
N PHE A 58 -1.34 -10.72 16.12
CA PHE A 58 -0.54 -9.99 17.12
C PHE A 58 0.95 -9.96 16.82
N GLU A 59 1.47 -10.98 16.14
CA GLU A 59 2.89 -11.00 15.79
C GLU A 59 3.26 -9.85 14.85
N THR A 60 2.49 -9.65 13.78
CA THR A 60 2.73 -8.53 12.85
C THR A 60 2.54 -7.18 13.54
N LEU A 61 1.52 -7.03 14.40
CA LEU A 61 1.31 -5.80 15.16
C LEU A 61 2.49 -5.47 16.08
N GLN A 62 3.13 -6.47 16.71
CA GLN A 62 4.34 -6.25 17.52
C GLN A 62 5.51 -5.71 16.67
N PHE A 63 5.66 -6.14 15.41
CA PHE A 63 6.66 -5.55 14.50
C PHE A 63 6.36 -4.10 14.17
N VAL A 64 5.09 -3.74 13.94
CA VAL A 64 4.68 -2.34 13.72
C VAL A 64 5.03 -1.49 14.93
N VAL A 65 4.70 -1.94 16.14
CA VAL A 65 5.05 -1.27 17.40
C VAL A 65 6.55 -1.05 17.51
N LEU A 66 7.35 -2.09 17.26
CA LEU A 66 8.82 -2.02 17.36
C LEU A 66 9.42 -1.07 16.32
N SER A 67 8.83 -0.97 15.11
CA SER A 67 9.27 -0.01 14.10
C SER A 67 9.08 1.44 14.57
N GLY A 68 7.92 1.74 15.18
CA GLY A 68 7.64 3.05 15.76
C GLY A 68 8.56 3.43 16.92
N GLN A 69 9.11 2.45 17.60
CA GLN A 69 10.10 2.62 18.69
C GLN A 69 11.55 2.58 18.21
N ALA A 70 11.81 2.36 16.92
CA ALA A 70 13.14 2.08 16.36
C ALA A 70 13.89 0.99 17.15
N ARG A 71 13.24 -0.17 17.37
CA ARG A 71 13.74 -1.30 18.16
C ARG A 71 13.71 -2.65 17.45
N LEU A 72 13.45 -2.67 16.16
CA LEU A 72 13.45 -3.92 15.37
C LEU A 72 14.79 -4.64 15.39
N GLY A 73 15.90 -3.90 15.45
CA GLY A 73 17.25 -4.48 15.51
C GLY A 73 17.47 -5.34 16.75
N ALA A 74 16.84 -5.01 17.88
CA ALA A 74 16.94 -5.81 19.10
C ALA A 74 16.31 -7.21 18.96
N VAL A 75 15.48 -7.39 17.94
CA VAL A 75 14.72 -8.62 17.68
C VAL A 75 15.17 -9.33 16.42
N LEU A 76 15.30 -8.59 15.31
CA LEU A 76 15.63 -9.12 13.98
C LEU A 76 17.12 -9.04 13.64
N GLY A 77 17.96 -8.57 14.57
CA GLY A 77 19.39 -8.44 14.35
C GLY A 77 19.72 -7.32 13.35
N LYS A 78 20.70 -7.57 12.47
CA LYS A 78 21.19 -6.58 11.52
C LYS A 78 20.07 -6.00 10.64
N LYS A 79 19.19 -6.84 10.09
CA LYS A 79 18.08 -6.39 9.21
C LYS A 79 17.14 -5.41 9.92
N GLY A 80 16.77 -5.70 11.18
CA GLY A 80 15.95 -4.79 11.97
C GLY A 80 16.69 -3.48 12.32
N ALA A 81 17.99 -3.54 12.58
CA ALA A 81 18.80 -2.35 12.89
C ALA A 81 18.96 -1.42 11.67
N GLU A 82 18.91 -1.96 10.46
CA GLU A 82 18.89 -1.15 9.23
C GLU A 82 17.56 -0.37 9.11
N VAL A 83 16.42 -1.00 9.46
CA VAL A 83 15.13 -0.31 9.56
C VAL A 83 15.17 0.77 10.66
N ASP A 84 15.65 0.44 11.85
CA ASP A 84 15.78 1.39 12.96
C ASP A 84 16.66 2.59 12.57
N TYR A 85 17.72 2.35 11.82
CA TYR A 85 18.56 3.41 11.28
C TYR A 85 17.77 4.35 10.35
N VAL A 86 16.96 3.81 9.45
CA VAL A 86 16.15 4.63 8.53
C VAL A 86 15.07 5.42 9.29
N VAL A 87 14.39 4.83 10.27
CA VAL A 87 13.41 5.54 11.12
C VAL A 87 14.06 6.75 11.82
N ASN A 88 15.29 6.57 12.35
CA ASN A 88 16.05 7.65 12.96
C ASN A 88 16.54 8.67 11.92
N LEU A 89 17.09 8.22 10.77
CA LEU A 89 17.57 9.08 9.68
C LEU A 89 16.46 10.01 9.17
N LEU A 90 15.23 9.49 9.04
CA LEU A 90 14.06 10.26 8.62
C LEU A 90 13.51 11.16 9.73
N HIS A 91 14.08 11.16 10.94
CA HIS A 91 13.59 11.91 12.10
C HIS A 91 12.10 11.70 12.39
N CYS A 92 11.54 10.51 12.08
CA CYS A 92 10.11 10.25 12.20
C CYS A 92 9.56 10.62 13.57
N ARG A 93 10.28 10.28 14.66
CA ARG A 93 9.88 10.62 16.03
C ARG A 93 9.95 12.11 16.32
N LYS A 94 11.02 12.78 15.93
CA LYS A 94 11.23 14.23 16.14
C LYS A 94 10.12 15.03 15.44
N ILE A 95 9.81 14.68 14.17
CA ILE A 95 8.74 15.32 13.39
C ILE A 95 7.36 15.12 14.05
N VAL A 96 7.07 13.93 14.58
CA VAL A 96 5.85 13.66 15.33
C VAL A 96 5.75 14.56 16.56
N GLU A 97 6.85 14.73 17.30
CA GLU A 97 6.88 15.58 18.50
C GLU A 97 6.68 17.06 18.17
N GLU A 98 7.37 17.56 17.14
CA GLU A 98 7.29 18.95 16.70
C GLU A 98 5.92 19.32 16.14
N LYS A 99 5.28 18.41 15.39
CA LYS A 99 4.00 18.65 14.72
C LYS A 99 2.78 18.14 15.49
N TRP A 100 2.93 17.61 16.69
CA TRP A 100 1.85 17.02 17.50
C TRP A 100 0.60 17.88 17.59
N ASN A 101 0.78 19.19 17.79
CA ASN A 101 -0.30 20.15 17.94
C ASN A 101 -1.08 20.45 16.64
N THR A 102 -0.67 19.87 15.52
CA THR A 102 -1.41 19.98 14.24
C THR A 102 -2.56 18.96 14.13
N LEU A 103 -2.57 17.95 15.02
CA LEU A 103 -3.62 16.92 15.07
C LEU A 103 -4.89 17.48 15.74
N SER A 104 -6.05 17.08 15.25
CA SER A 104 -7.30 17.41 15.90
C SER A 104 -7.48 16.64 17.22
N PRO A 105 -8.15 17.23 18.22
CA PRO A 105 -8.43 16.56 19.49
C PRO A 105 -9.19 15.23 19.32
N ASP A 106 -10.11 15.16 18.36
CA ASP A 106 -10.90 13.96 18.11
C ASP A 106 -10.05 12.82 17.52
N PHE A 107 -9.13 13.15 16.61
CA PHE A 107 -8.19 12.14 16.09
C PHE A 107 -7.20 11.68 17.17
N ILE A 108 -6.74 12.57 18.04
CA ILE A 108 -5.89 12.18 19.19
C ILE A 108 -6.64 11.18 20.09
N LYS A 109 -7.90 11.43 20.42
CA LYS A 109 -8.72 10.50 21.24
C LYS A 109 -8.91 9.15 20.56
N LEU A 110 -9.20 9.15 19.25
CA LEU A 110 -9.32 7.92 18.47
C LEU A 110 -8.04 7.08 18.53
N MET A 111 -6.90 7.72 18.30
CA MET A 111 -5.58 7.08 18.36
C MET A 111 -5.27 6.57 19.77
N GLN A 112 -5.63 7.31 20.82
CA GLN A 112 -5.54 6.88 22.22
C GLN A 112 -6.36 5.60 22.46
N GLY A 113 -7.55 5.51 21.87
CA GLY A 113 -8.39 4.31 21.91
C GLY A 113 -7.70 3.10 21.32
N TYR A 114 -7.17 3.24 20.11
CA TYR A 114 -6.43 2.18 19.41
C TYR A 114 -5.22 1.69 20.21
N VAL A 115 -4.38 2.62 20.67
CA VAL A 115 -3.18 2.33 21.47
C VAL A 115 -3.56 1.64 22.79
N ALA A 116 -4.62 2.09 23.46
CA ALA A 116 -5.12 1.48 24.68
C ALA A 116 -5.60 0.03 24.46
N GLY A 117 -6.31 -0.23 23.34
CA GLY A 117 -6.77 -1.57 22.97
C GLY A 117 -5.60 -2.54 22.76
N LEU A 118 -4.58 -2.12 22.02
CA LEU A 118 -3.41 -2.97 21.77
C LEU A 118 -2.60 -3.24 23.05
N ASN A 119 -2.46 -2.24 23.92
CA ASN A 119 -1.81 -2.41 25.24
C ASN A 119 -2.63 -3.31 26.16
N ALA A 120 -3.96 -3.20 26.13
CA ALA A 120 -4.85 -4.06 26.93
C ALA A 120 -4.74 -5.51 26.48
N TYR A 121 -4.71 -5.78 25.16
CA TYR A 121 -4.49 -7.11 24.62
C TYR A 121 -3.15 -7.70 25.08
N ALA A 122 -2.06 -6.96 24.92
CA ALA A 122 -0.73 -7.38 25.34
C ALA A 122 -0.67 -7.73 26.85
N LYS A 123 -1.38 -6.95 27.67
CA LYS A 123 -1.49 -7.19 29.12
C LYS A 123 -2.29 -8.46 29.45
N ALA A 124 -3.38 -8.71 28.72
CA ALA A 124 -4.25 -9.89 28.92
C ALA A 124 -3.57 -11.17 28.40
N HIS A 125 -2.74 -11.06 27.35
CA HIS A 125 -2.09 -12.20 26.69
C HIS A 125 -0.54 -12.15 26.79
N PRO A 126 0.04 -12.15 28.00
CA PRO A 126 1.49 -11.96 28.21
C PRO A 126 2.35 -13.08 27.60
N ARG A 127 1.76 -14.26 27.32
CA ARG A 127 2.45 -15.38 26.67
C ARG A 127 2.63 -15.18 25.17
N GLU A 128 1.77 -14.37 24.54
CA GLU A 128 1.84 -14.04 23.12
C GLU A 128 2.77 -12.85 22.85
N VAL A 129 3.16 -12.12 23.92
CA VAL A 129 4.12 -11.02 23.80
C VAL A 129 5.52 -11.59 23.57
N LYS A 130 5.95 -11.62 22.31
CA LYS A 130 7.28 -12.08 21.90
C LYS A 130 8.37 -11.08 22.32
N TYR A 131 8.00 -9.81 22.41
CA TYR A 131 8.93 -8.68 22.61
C TYR A 131 8.51 -7.81 23.79
N LYS A 132 8.81 -8.26 25.00
CA LYS A 132 8.34 -7.64 26.25
C LYS A 132 8.58 -6.13 26.36
N LYS A 133 9.66 -5.61 25.74
CA LYS A 133 9.98 -4.18 25.77
C LYS A 133 9.21 -3.34 24.74
N ALA A 134 8.38 -3.95 23.92
CA ALA A 134 7.50 -3.23 22.99
C ALA A 134 6.31 -2.57 23.70
N PHE A 135 5.92 -3.10 24.88
CA PHE A 135 4.76 -2.62 25.60
C PHE A 135 5.15 -2.05 26.98
N PRO A 136 4.44 -1.03 27.50
CA PRO A 136 3.35 -0.34 26.82
C PRO A 136 3.84 0.49 25.62
N PHE A 137 2.99 0.58 24.62
CA PHE A 137 3.15 1.31 23.39
C PHE A 137 2.47 2.69 23.52
N SER A 138 3.03 3.75 22.95
CA SER A 138 2.49 5.10 23.08
C SER A 138 1.93 5.63 21.76
N GLU A 139 1.09 6.67 21.84
CA GLU A 139 0.52 7.36 20.68
C GLU A 139 1.59 7.97 19.76
N LYS A 140 2.69 8.43 20.36
CA LYS A 140 3.83 8.96 19.61
C LYS A 140 4.60 7.83 18.89
N ASP A 141 4.72 6.65 19.52
CA ASP A 141 5.28 5.47 18.86
C ASP A 141 4.40 5.05 17.68
N TYR A 142 3.07 5.09 17.88
CA TYR A 142 2.08 4.81 16.83
C TYR A 142 2.31 5.71 15.61
N LEU A 143 2.29 7.03 15.79
CA LEU A 143 2.50 7.97 14.68
C LEU A 143 3.90 7.88 14.07
N THR A 144 4.92 7.53 14.85
CA THR A 144 6.27 7.28 14.31
C THR A 144 6.25 6.10 13.34
N ALA A 145 5.53 5.00 13.67
CA ALA A 145 5.36 3.86 12.78
C ALA A 145 4.57 4.24 11.52
N VAL A 146 3.50 5.03 11.66
CA VAL A 146 2.72 5.54 10.53
C VAL A 146 3.59 6.40 9.61
N MET A 147 4.33 7.37 10.15
CA MET A 147 5.22 8.23 9.37
C MET A 147 6.26 7.43 8.60
N PHE A 148 6.89 6.46 9.24
CA PHE A 148 7.81 5.55 8.59
C PHE A 148 7.14 4.77 7.44
N SER A 149 5.97 4.16 7.69
CA SER A 149 5.22 3.40 6.69
C SER A 149 4.84 4.26 5.48
N VAL A 150 4.34 5.47 5.71
CA VAL A 150 3.97 6.43 4.65
C VAL A 150 5.20 6.86 3.84
N ALA A 151 6.35 7.08 4.49
CA ALA A 151 7.61 7.39 3.79
C ALA A 151 8.05 6.23 2.89
N MET A 152 7.93 4.99 3.37
CA MET A 152 8.23 3.81 2.55
C MET A 152 7.29 3.69 1.34
N PHE A 153 6.00 3.99 1.48
CA PHE A 153 5.06 4.04 0.36
C PHE A 153 5.36 5.17 -0.64
N CYS A 154 6.07 6.23 -0.20
CA CYS A 154 6.59 7.24 -1.13
C CYS A 154 7.81 6.76 -1.94
N GLY A 155 8.38 5.59 -1.64
CA GLY A 155 9.52 5.02 -2.37
C GLY A 155 10.89 5.38 -1.81
N VAL A 156 10.96 5.79 -0.54
CA VAL A 156 12.22 6.10 0.17
C VAL A 156 13.22 4.94 0.12
N ASP A 157 12.74 3.70 0.18
CA ASP A 157 13.60 2.50 0.08
C ASP A 157 14.35 2.42 -1.25
N ASN A 158 13.71 2.74 -2.37
CA ASN A 158 14.33 2.77 -3.68
C ASN A 158 15.34 3.91 -3.79
N THR A 159 14.96 5.13 -3.40
CA THR A 159 15.86 6.29 -3.41
C THR A 159 17.08 6.06 -2.52
N LEU A 160 16.90 5.48 -1.33
CA LEU A 160 18.03 5.13 -0.47
C LEU A 160 18.95 4.07 -1.09
N LYS A 161 18.42 3.09 -1.82
CA LYS A 161 19.24 2.09 -2.54
C LYS A 161 20.05 2.74 -3.67
N GLU A 162 19.47 3.67 -4.41
CA GLU A 162 20.17 4.42 -5.46
C GLU A 162 21.34 5.22 -4.88
N VAL A 163 21.12 5.92 -3.75
CA VAL A 163 22.12 6.77 -3.11
C VAL A 163 23.19 5.96 -2.36
N LEU A 164 22.80 4.90 -1.64
CA LEU A 164 23.69 4.10 -0.77
C LEU A 164 24.25 2.84 -1.43
N GLY A 165 23.65 2.40 -2.55
CA GLY A 165 23.90 1.08 -3.13
C GLY A 165 23.38 -0.03 -2.19
N ASP A 166 23.89 -1.27 -2.35
CA ASP A 166 23.43 -2.47 -1.63
C ASP A 166 23.63 -2.47 -0.10
N LYS A 167 24.10 -1.35 0.48
CA LYS A 167 24.43 -1.27 1.91
C LYS A 167 23.23 -1.31 2.87
N ILE A 168 22.00 -1.24 2.35
CA ILE A 168 20.77 -1.28 3.12
C ILE A 168 19.82 -2.41 2.67
N ALA A 169 20.38 -3.58 2.42
CA ALA A 169 19.63 -4.75 1.96
C ALA A 169 18.52 -5.23 2.92
N GLY A 170 18.55 -4.78 4.18
CA GLY A 170 17.55 -5.16 5.20
C GLY A 170 16.32 -4.27 5.27
N VAL A 171 16.31 -3.11 4.59
CA VAL A 171 15.09 -2.29 4.47
C VAL A 171 14.15 -2.99 3.51
N PRO A 172 12.96 -3.46 3.97
CA PRO A 172 12.03 -4.14 3.08
C PRO A 172 11.67 -3.18 1.95
N ALA A 173 11.89 -3.59 0.70
CA ALA A 173 11.20 -2.93 -0.38
C ALA A 173 9.70 -3.15 -0.13
N LEU A 174 8.97 -2.11 0.23
CA LEU A 174 7.51 -2.11 0.16
C LEU A 174 7.14 -2.07 -1.33
N ASN A 175 7.44 -3.16 -2.01
CA ASN A 175 7.04 -3.35 -3.39
C ASN A 175 5.52 -3.52 -3.42
N ALA A 176 4.81 -2.39 -3.29
CA ALA A 176 3.43 -2.31 -3.70
C ALA A 176 3.39 -2.73 -5.18
N LYS A 177 2.92 -3.94 -5.44
CA LYS A 177 2.98 -4.55 -6.77
C LYS A 177 1.94 -3.96 -7.72
N GLY A 178 0.95 -3.28 -7.17
CA GLY A 178 -0.10 -2.64 -7.93
C GLY A 178 -1.46 -2.70 -7.25
N SER A 179 -2.49 -2.37 -8.00
CA SER A 179 -3.90 -2.42 -7.59
C SER A 179 -4.77 -2.21 -8.82
N ASN A 180 -6.06 -2.52 -8.72
CA ASN A 180 -7.07 -2.08 -9.68
C ASN A 180 -8.19 -1.34 -8.94
N ALA A 181 -8.71 -0.30 -9.54
CA ALA A 181 -9.89 0.41 -9.07
C ALA A 181 -10.76 0.81 -10.26
N PHE A 182 -12.07 0.63 -10.13
CA PHE A 182 -13.06 1.01 -11.14
C PHE A 182 -14.22 1.71 -10.46
N ALA A 183 -14.76 2.72 -11.11
CA ALA A 183 -16.02 3.34 -10.74
C ALA A 183 -16.91 3.48 -11.98
N PHE A 184 -18.16 3.06 -11.86
CA PHE A 184 -19.16 3.19 -12.93
C PHE A 184 -20.30 4.05 -12.43
N HIS A 185 -20.62 5.06 -13.22
CA HIS A 185 -21.76 5.94 -13.00
C HIS A 185 -23.06 5.22 -13.40
N PRO A 186 -24.23 5.52 -12.81
CA PRO A 186 -25.50 4.92 -13.15
C PRO A 186 -25.86 4.96 -14.63
N SER A 187 -25.41 6.00 -15.35
CA SER A 187 -25.60 6.09 -16.80
C SER A 187 -24.89 5.00 -17.60
N LYS A 188 -23.85 4.37 -17.05
CA LYS A 188 -23.06 3.29 -17.68
C LYS A 188 -23.47 1.91 -17.21
N THR A 189 -24.25 1.78 -16.14
CA THR A 189 -24.71 0.49 -15.63
C THR A 189 -26.09 0.12 -16.12
N SER A 190 -26.39 -1.17 -16.25
CA SER A 190 -27.71 -1.68 -16.70
C SER A 190 -28.79 -1.54 -15.62
N THR A 191 -28.37 -1.47 -14.33
CA THR A 191 -29.28 -1.38 -13.18
C THR A 191 -29.53 0.07 -12.72
N GLY A 192 -28.79 1.06 -13.25
CA GLY A 192 -28.86 2.44 -12.80
C GLY A 192 -28.27 2.67 -11.39
N GLU A 193 -27.39 1.78 -10.94
CA GLU A 193 -26.64 1.88 -9.69
C GLU A 193 -25.20 2.34 -9.96
N SER A 194 -24.57 3.07 -9.05
CA SER A 194 -23.12 3.26 -9.10
C SER A 194 -22.40 1.98 -8.66
N PHE A 195 -21.32 1.62 -9.37
CA PHE A 195 -20.45 0.49 -8.98
C PHE A 195 -19.07 0.99 -8.59
N LEU A 196 -18.45 0.32 -7.60
CA LEU A 196 -17.07 0.55 -7.18
C LEU A 196 -16.33 -0.78 -7.03
N LEU A 197 -15.13 -0.88 -7.60
CA LEU A 197 -14.18 -1.95 -7.31
C LEU A 197 -13.05 -1.44 -6.45
N ILE A 198 -12.79 -2.15 -5.37
CA ILE A 198 -11.59 -2.02 -4.52
C ILE A 198 -10.80 -3.31 -4.73
N ASN A 199 -9.56 -3.21 -5.25
CA ASN A 199 -8.71 -4.37 -5.43
C ASN A 199 -7.24 -4.04 -5.23
N ALA A 200 -6.69 -4.46 -4.10
CA ALA A 200 -5.29 -4.29 -3.75
C ALA A 200 -4.44 -5.45 -4.28
N HIS A 201 -3.29 -5.13 -4.90
CA HIS A 201 -2.24 -6.10 -5.25
C HIS A 201 -1.07 -5.96 -4.27
N GLN A 202 -1.27 -6.40 -3.06
CA GLN A 202 -0.32 -6.28 -1.96
C GLN A 202 0.28 -7.64 -1.56
N PRO A 203 1.31 -7.65 -0.72
CA PRO A 203 1.74 -8.87 -0.05
C PRO A 203 0.57 -9.58 0.63
N LEU A 204 0.56 -10.92 0.53
CA LEU A 204 -0.52 -11.74 1.10
C LEU A 204 -0.33 -11.99 2.61
N GLU A 205 0.85 -11.70 3.14
CA GLU A 205 1.24 -11.91 4.55
C GLU A 205 2.14 -10.76 5.00
N GLY A 206 2.16 -10.47 6.29
CA GLY A 206 3.04 -9.48 6.93
C GLY A 206 2.47 -8.07 7.00
N PRO A 207 3.32 -7.04 7.27
CA PRO A 207 2.87 -5.72 7.73
C PRO A 207 2.11 -4.87 6.69
N THR A 208 2.03 -5.31 5.44
CA THR A 208 1.26 -4.66 4.39
C THR A 208 0.16 -5.55 3.78
N ALA A 209 -0.09 -6.72 4.38
CA ALA A 209 -1.25 -7.55 4.07
C ALA A 209 -2.54 -6.86 4.54
N PHE A 210 -3.62 -6.98 3.76
CA PHE A 210 -4.88 -6.37 4.14
C PHE A 210 -5.64 -7.22 5.17
N TYR A 211 -6.14 -6.54 6.18
CA TYR A 211 -7.09 -7.03 7.16
C TYR A 211 -8.45 -6.39 6.92
N GLU A 212 -9.51 -7.17 6.90
CA GLU A 212 -10.88 -6.71 6.71
C GLU A 212 -11.59 -6.55 8.04
N ALA A 213 -12.32 -5.43 8.22
CA ALA A 213 -13.13 -5.20 9.40
C ALA A 213 -14.32 -4.28 9.10
N HIS A 214 -15.33 -4.29 9.97
CA HIS A 214 -16.42 -3.35 10.01
C HIS A 214 -16.37 -2.56 11.33
N LEU A 215 -16.42 -1.24 11.24
CA LEU A 215 -16.33 -0.32 12.38
C LEU A 215 -17.58 0.53 12.45
N GLN A 216 -18.29 0.48 13.59
CA GLN A 216 -19.47 1.30 13.80
C GLN A 216 -19.47 1.92 15.20
N SER A 217 -19.66 3.25 15.27
CA SER A 217 -19.90 3.99 16.50
C SER A 217 -21.23 4.74 16.45
N ASP A 218 -21.79 5.04 17.63
CA ASP A 218 -22.98 5.90 17.75
C ASP A 218 -22.68 7.39 17.42
N LYS A 219 -21.42 7.72 17.08
CA LYS A 219 -20.97 9.03 16.63
C LYS A 219 -20.92 9.17 15.10
N GLY A 220 -21.62 8.28 14.38
CA GLY A 220 -21.76 8.33 12.92
C GLY A 220 -20.56 7.79 12.16
N TRP A 221 -19.78 6.93 12.76
CA TRP A 221 -18.77 6.10 12.07
C TRP A 221 -19.41 4.76 11.75
N ASN A 222 -19.60 4.44 10.48
CA ASN A 222 -20.11 3.14 10.02
C ASN A 222 -19.46 2.79 8.69
N ILE A 223 -18.39 1.98 8.73
CA ILE A 223 -17.57 1.67 7.56
C ILE A 223 -17.08 0.24 7.56
N LEU A 224 -17.11 -0.40 6.40
CA LEU A 224 -16.55 -1.71 6.13
C LEU A 224 -15.47 -1.60 5.06
N GLY A 225 -14.35 -2.28 5.25
CA GLY A 225 -13.28 -2.24 4.26
C GLY A 225 -12.00 -2.93 4.70
N GLY A 226 -10.92 -2.56 4.02
CA GLY A 226 -9.58 -3.07 4.25
C GLY A 226 -8.67 -2.04 4.91
N LEU A 227 -7.85 -2.53 5.84
CA LEU A 227 -6.79 -1.77 6.50
C LEU A 227 -5.51 -2.60 6.56
N MET A 228 -4.38 -1.96 6.76
CA MET A 228 -3.10 -2.63 7.00
C MET A 228 -2.83 -2.79 8.50
N PRO A 229 -2.05 -3.80 8.92
CA PRO A 229 -1.68 -3.98 10.32
C PRO A 229 -1.14 -2.69 10.94
N GLY A 230 -1.71 -2.31 12.08
CA GLY A 230 -1.37 -1.08 12.76
C GLY A 230 -2.19 0.16 12.34
N SER A 231 -3.08 0.08 11.37
CA SER A 231 -4.00 1.19 11.06
C SER A 231 -5.15 1.24 12.07
N CYS A 232 -5.46 2.45 12.55
CA CYS A 232 -6.59 2.70 13.44
C CYS A 232 -7.88 3.10 12.68
N VAL A 233 -7.82 3.15 11.34
CA VAL A 233 -8.92 3.55 10.44
C VAL A 233 -8.92 2.71 9.17
N MET A 234 -10.03 2.65 8.44
CA MET A 234 -10.07 2.03 7.11
C MET A 234 -9.27 2.85 6.12
N LEU A 235 -8.39 2.17 5.36
CA LEU A 235 -7.62 2.81 4.30
C LEU A 235 -8.43 2.90 3.01
N HIS A 236 -9.23 1.87 2.70
CA HIS A 236 -10.21 1.87 1.63
C HIS A 236 -11.43 1.03 2.02
N GLY A 237 -12.58 1.38 1.51
CA GLY A 237 -13.83 0.70 1.90
C GLY A 237 -15.05 1.47 1.48
N THR A 238 -16.16 1.14 2.12
CA THR A 238 -17.47 1.76 1.91
C THR A 238 -18.20 1.98 3.22
N ASN A 239 -18.86 3.13 3.32
CA ASN A 239 -19.91 3.37 4.30
C ASN A 239 -21.30 3.30 3.61
N GLU A 240 -22.34 3.72 4.29
CA GLU A 240 -23.73 3.66 3.79
C GLU A 240 -23.96 4.51 2.54
N ASN A 241 -23.12 5.52 2.30
CA ASN A 241 -23.34 6.54 1.30
C ASN A 241 -22.34 6.49 0.14
N LEU A 242 -21.09 6.16 0.43
CA LEU A 242 -19.96 6.29 -0.49
C LEU A 242 -18.87 5.27 -0.18
N GLY A 243 -17.99 5.07 -1.15
CA GLY A 243 -16.78 4.29 -0.95
C GLY A 243 -15.64 4.80 -1.81
N TRP A 244 -14.44 4.33 -1.48
CA TRP A 244 -13.25 4.64 -2.26
C TRP A 244 -12.25 3.50 -2.27
N ALA A 245 -11.43 3.51 -3.31
CA ALA A 245 -10.32 2.60 -3.52
C ALA A 245 -9.01 3.38 -3.71
N HIS A 246 -7.91 2.81 -3.27
CA HIS A 246 -6.57 3.30 -3.57
C HIS A 246 -5.88 2.43 -4.60
N THR A 247 -5.14 3.07 -5.52
CA THR A 247 -4.10 2.41 -6.31
C THR A 247 -2.78 3.16 -6.16
N VAL A 248 -1.66 2.46 -6.27
CA VAL A 248 -0.35 3.13 -6.27
C VAL A 248 -0.23 4.01 -7.51
N ASN A 249 0.21 5.25 -7.32
CA ASN A 249 0.49 6.19 -8.39
C ASN A 249 1.99 6.40 -8.60
N TYR A 250 2.34 6.79 -9.81
CA TYR A 250 3.71 7.08 -10.22
C TYR A 250 3.82 8.52 -10.68
N PHE A 251 4.55 9.29 -9.90
CA PHE A 251 4.98 10.66 -10.16
C PHE A 251 6.30 10.89 -9.43
N ASP A 252 6.94 12.01 -9.66
CA ASP A 252 8.20 12.32 -8.99
C ASP A 252 7.94 12.77 -7.54
N LYS A 253 8.15 11.83 -6.60
CA LYS A 253 7.76 11.98 -5.18
C LYS A 253 8.87 12.51 -4.30
N ILE A 254 10.13 12.28 -4.66
CA ILE A 254 11.29 12.53 -3.79
C ILE A 254 12.35 13.25 -4.58
N ASP A 255 12.68 14.47 -4.19
CA ASP A 255 13.78 15.19 -4.79
C ASP A 255 15.09 14.88 -4.06
N VAL A 256 16.14 14.64 -4.84
CA VAL A 256 17.49 14.37 -4.38
C VAL A 256 18.38 15.58 -4.65
N TYR A 257 19.06 16.05 -3.62
CA TYR A 257 19.93 17.21 -3.70
C TYR A 257 21.38 16.82 -3.47
N GLN A 258 22.29 17.26 -4.31
CA GLN A 258 23.73 17.14 -4.06
C GLN A 258 24.24 18.39 -3.34
N LEU A 259 24.69 18.22 -2.09
CA LEU A 259 25.19 19.32 -1.28
C LEU A 259 26.62 19.71 -1.71
N GLN A 260 26.87 21.00 -1.84
CA GLN A 260 28.20 21.55 -2.02
C GLN A 260 28.88 21.69 -0.64
N MET A 261 29.77 20.75 -0.32
CA MET A 261 30.43 20.72 0.99
C MET A 261 31.56 21.73 1.08
N ASN A 262 31.75 22.28 2.29
CA ASN A 262 32.90 23.13 2.60
C ASN A 262 34.18 22.27 2.58
N PRO A 263 35.21 22.63 1.75
CA PRO A 263 36.46 21.87 1.69
C PRO A 263 37.22 21.86 3.02
N ASP A 264 37.12 22.94 3.83
CA ASP A 264 37.81 23.09 5.10
C ASP A 264 37.02 22.50 6.29
N ASN A 265 35.70 22.29 6.13
CA ASN A 265 34.85 21.72 7.18
C ASN A 265 33.80 20.75 6.60
N ARG A 266 34.05 19.44 6.73
CA ARG A 266 33.19 18.36 6.23
C ARG A 266 31.80 18.30 6.87
N ASN A 267 31.47 19.15 7.83
CA ASN A 267 30.17 19.27 8.45
C ASN A 267 29.41 20.54 8.02
N GLN A 268 29.97 21.32 7.11
CA GLN A 268 29.31 22.48 6.52
C GLN A 268 29.05 22.27 5.03
N TYR A 269 27.93 22.83 4.56
CA TYR A 269 27.56 22.87 3.16
C TYR A 269 27.16 24.31 2.76
N ARG A 270 27.29 24.62 1.48
CA ARG A 270 26.87 25.90 0.94
C ARG A 270 25.36 25.98 0.89
N PHE A 271 24.79 27.10 1.32
CA PHE A 271 23.37 27.42 1.15
C PHE A 271 23.28 28.93 0.85
N ASP A 272 22.86 29.26 -0.37
CA ASP A 272 22.97 30.60 -0.92
C ASP A 272 24.42 31.15 -0.77
N ASN A 273 24.60 32.22 -0.03
CA ASN A 273 25.91 32.84 0.15
C ASN A 273 26.63 32.43 1.45
N GLU A 274 26.11 31.44 2.20
CA GLU A 274 26.61 31.08 3.52
C GLU A 274 27.07 29.62 3.61
N TRP A 275 27.99 29.33 4.52
CA TRP A 275 28.33 27.99 4.97
C TRP A 275 27.48 27.62 6.17
N VAL A 276 26.58 26.65 6.03
CA VAL A 276 25.64 26.22 7.05
C VAL A 276 26.05 24.85 7.59
N ASN A 277 25.95 24.65 8.90
CA ASN A 277 26.27 23.38 9.54
C ASN A 277 25.18 22.32 9.21
N LEU A 278 25.61 21.09 8.93
CA LEU A 278 24.73 19.93 9.02
C LEU A 278 24.32 19.71 10.48
N GLU A 279 23.02 19.46 10.72
CA GLU A 279 22.58 18.90 11.99
C GLU A 279 23.09 17.46 12.09
N ALA A 280 23.76 17.12 13.20
CA ALA A 280 24.32 15.79 13.41
C ALA A 280 23.80 15.20 14.72
N GLU A 281 23.16 14.05 14.64
CA GLU A 281 22.63 13.31 15.79
C GLU A 281 23.16 11.87 15.83
N LYS A 282 23.00 11.20 16.96
CA LYS A 282 23.41 9.79 17.15
C LYS A 282 22.17 8.89 17.17
N ALA A 283 21.96 8.13 16.13
CA ALA A 283 21.04 7.01 16.13
C ALA A 283 21.61 5.88 17.01
N LYS A 284 20.88 5.51 18.06
CA LYS A 284 21.26 4.45 19.01
C LYS A 284 20.63 3.14 18.58
N LEU A 285 21.41 2.25 17.97
CA LEU A 285 20.94 0.98 17.42
C LEU A 285 21.26 -0.18 18.37
N LYS A 286 20.24 -0.95 18.73
CA LYS A 286 20.40 -2.22 19.44
C LYS A 286 20.26 -3.36 18.44
N VAL A 287 21.21 -4.29 18.48
CA VAL A 287 21.25 -5.42 17.54
C VAL A 287 21.22 -6.73 18.33
N LYS A 288 20.31 -7.63 18.00
CA LYS A 288 20.20 -8.95 18.64
C LYS A 288 21.56 -9.66 18.57
N GLY A 289 22.02 -10.17 19.72
CA GLY A 289 23.31 -10.83 19.85
C GLY A 289 24.53 -9.90 20.03
N ILE A 290 24.34 -8.56 20.00
CA ILE A 290 25.40 -7.60 20.27
C ILE A 290 25.09 -6.88 21.60
N PRO A 291 25.91 -7.04 22.65
CA PRO A 291 25.60 -6.52 23.98
C PRO A 291 25.71 -4.99 24.07
N VAL A 292 26.46 -4.36 23.18
CA VAL A 292 26.67 -2.90 23.15
C VAL A 292 25.72 -2.18 22.22
N THR A 293 25.36 -0.95 22.56
CA THR A 293 24.59 -0.08 21.64
C THR A 293 25.53 0.49 20.58
N ILE A 294 25.14 0.30 19.30
CA ILE A 294 25.88 0.86 18.17
C ILE A 294 25.38 2.29 17.92
N ASN A 295 26.29 3.27 17.99
CA ASN A 295 25.98 4.65 17.69
C ASN A 295 26.34 4.95 16.23
N LYS A 296 25.34 5.32 15.41
CA LYS A 296 25.54 5.79 14.03
C LYS A 296 25.19 7.27 13.94
N THR A 297 26.08 8.07 13.37
CA THR A 297 25.75 9.47 13.11
C THR A 297 24.80 9.55 11.93
N ILE A 298 23.70 10.27 12.11
CA ILE A 298 22.76 10.69 11.07
C ILE A 298 22.90 12.19 10.89
N TYR A 299 22.62 12.67 9.68
CA TYR A 299 22.76 14.08 9.32
C TYR A 299 21.49 14.61 8.71
N TRP A 300 21.24 15.91 8.95
CA TRP A 300 20.16 16.66 8.31
C TRP A 300 20.66 17.99 7.78
N SER A 301 20.10 18.41 6.66
CA SER A 301 20.30 19.73 6.08
C SER A 301 18.93 20.45 5.99
N LYS A 302 18.90 21.66 5.48
CA LYS A 302 17.66 22.39 5.16
C LYS A 302 16.76 21.63 4.15
N TYR A 303 17.34 20.73 3.35
CA TYR A 303 16.61 19.91 2.38
C TYR A 303 16.05 18.61 2.97
N GLY A 304 16.46 18.21 4.18
CA GLY A 304 15.99 17.01 4.85
C GLY A 304 17.10 16.02 5.23
N PRO A 305 16.76 14.72 5.40
CA PRO A 305 17.72 13.68 5.76
C PRO A 305 18.88 13.65 4.77
N THR A 306 20.11 13.64 5.32
CA THR A 306 21.34 13.84 4.56
C THR A 306 22.29 12.66 4.72
N ILE A 307 22.83 12.18 3.60
CA ILE A 307 23.62 10.96 3.49
C ILE A 307 24.99 11.28 2.92
N LYS A 308 26.05 10.92 3.65
CA LYS A 308 27.45 11.04 3.20
C LYS A 308 27.87 9.74 2.51
N THR A 309 28.26 9.82 1.25
CA THR A 309 28.74 8.69 0.45
C THR A 309 30.13 8.97 -0.13
N LYS A 310 30.73 7.97 -0.79
CA LYS A 310 31.98 8.18 -1.54
C LYS A 310 31.79 9.05 -2.81
N LYS A 311 30.54 9.13 -3.31
CA LYS A 311 30.19 9.88 -4.53
C LYS A 311 29.82 11.35 -4.22
N GLY A 312 29.62 11.68 -2.95
CA GLY A 312 29.19 13.00 -2.50
C GLY A 312 28.29 12.95 -1.28
N VAL A 313 27.72 14.09 -0.93
CA VAL A 313 26.75 14.25 0.15
C VAL A 313 25.41 14.61 -0.45
N PHE A 314 24.40 13.80 -0.17
CA PHE A 314 23.07 13.93 -0.76
C PHE A 314 22.02 14.14 0.32
N ALA A 315 21.06 15.02 0.07
CA ALA A 315 19.90 15.23 0.90
C ALA A 315 18.62 14.82 0.15
N LEU A 316 17.58 14.45 0.89
CA LEU A 316 16.31 13.98 0.34
C LEU A 316 15.17 14.87 0.83
N ALA A 317 14.36 15.43 -0.08
CA ALA A 317 13.07 15.99 0.27
C ALA A 317 11.98 14.94 0.05
N ILE A 318 11.23 14.63 1.10
CA ILE A 318 10.26 13.52 1.15
C ILE A 318 8.91 14.07 1.59
N PRO A 319 7.83 13.93 0.78
CA PRO A 319 6.53 14.55 1.10
C PRO A 319 5.91 14.02 2.39
N ALA A 320 6.16 12.74 2.73
CA ALA A 320 5.70 12.15 3.98
C ALA A 320 6.25 12.86 5.24
N MET A 321 7.42 13.49 5.16
CA MET A 321 8.01 14.21 6.30
C MET A 321 7.40 15.60 6.53
N ALA A 322 6.59 16.08 5.60
CA ALA A 322 5.99 17.41 5.68
C ALA A 322 4.73 17.46 6.57
N ASP A 323 4.03 16.34 6.74
CA ASP A 323 2.75 16.30 7.47
C ASP A 323 2.56 14.98 8.23
N ILE A 324 2.07 15.03 9.46
CA ILE A 324 1.83 13.85 10.32
C ILE A 324 0.37 13.38 10.32
N ARG A 325 -0.51 14.00 9.51
CA ARG A 325 -1.96 13.79 9.52
C ARG A 325 -2.53 12.84 8.46
N PRO A 326 -1.79 11.96 7.77
CA PRO A 326 -2.40 11.06 6.79
C PRO A 326 -3.53 10.21 7.38
N MET A 327 -3.35 9.65 8.60
CA MET A 327 -4.41 8.85 9.26
C MET A 327 -5.62 9.69 9.66
N GLU A 328 -5.44 10.97 9.98
CA GLU A 328 -6.55 11.88 10.23
C GLU A 328 -7.34 12.19 8.95
N GLU A 329 -6.67 12.32 7.81
CA GLU A 329 -7.32 12.50 6.51
C GLU A 329 -8.18 11.26 6.18
N TRP A 330 -7.62 10.05 6.31
CA TRP A 330 -8.41 8.81 6.17
C TRP A 330 -9.57 8.75 7.17
N TYR A 331 -9.38 9.12 8.45
CA TYR A 331 -10.46 9.16 9.43
C TYR A 331 -11.61 10.05 8.99
N ARG A 332 -11.31 11.22 8.44
CA ARG A 332 -12.32 12.15 7.90
C ARG A 332 -13.01 11.59 6.66
N MET A 333 -12.25 10.92 5.77
CA MET A 333 -12.81 10.18 4.63
C MET A 333 -13.78 9.09 5.08
N ASN A 334 -13.41 8.31 6.12
CA ASN A 334 -14.25 7.24 6.68
C ASN A 334 -15.63 7.75 7.13
N LYS A 335 -15.72 9.00 7.63
CA LYS A 335 -16.93 9.60 8.18
C LYS A 335 -17.68 10.50 7.21
N ALA A 336 -17.16 10.69 6.00
CA ALA A 336 -17.80 11.51 4.98
C ALA A 336 -19.13 10.91 4.55
N LYS A 337 -20.15 11.74 4.40
CA LYS A 337 -21.53 11.35 4.06
C LYS A 337 -21.89 11.63 2.59
N ASN A 338 -21.06 12.40 1.90
CA ASN A 338 -21.25 12.80 0.52
C ASN A 338 -19.93 13.26 -0.10
N PHE A 339 -19.93 13.51 -1.41
CA PHE A 339 -18.76 13.95 -2.14
C PHE A 339 -18.14 15.25 -1.58
N THR A 340 -18.94 16.21 -1.18
CA THR A 340 -18.45 17.50 -0.62
C THR A 340 -17.63 17.29 0.65
N GLU A 341 -18.11 16.45 1.57
CA GLU A 341 -17.38 16.12 2.80
C GLU A 341 -16.12 15.31 2.51
N PHE A 342 -16.21 14.35 1.59
CA PHE A 342 -15.07 13.54 1.14
C PHE A 342 -13.98 14.41 0.49
N TYR A 343 -14.36 15.30 -0.43
CA TYR A 343 -13.42 16.23 -1.08
C TYR A 343 -12.80 17.23 -0.10
N ARG A 344 -13.55 17.65 0.93
CA ARG A 344 -13.01 18.46 2.03
C ARG A 344 -11.95 17.71 2.83
N ALA A 345 -12.11 16.40 3.06
CA ALA A 345 -11.07 15.60 3.68
C ALA A 345 -9.83 15.54 2.79
N LEU A 346 -9.98 15.28 1.49
CA LEU A 346 -8.87 15.27 0.53
C LEU A 346 -8.14 16.62 0.42
N SER A 347 -8.84 17.73 0.71
CA SER A 347 -8.23 19.06 0.71
C SER A 347 -7.17 19.28 1.79
N MET A 348 -7.02 18.35 2.74
CA MET A 348 -5.88 18.31 3.67
C MET A 348 -4.57 17.99 2.95
N VAL A 349 -4.63 17.25 1.86
CA VAL A 349 -3.47 16.79 1.08
C VAL A 349 -2.36 16.22 1.98
N SER A 350 -2.76 15.53 3.06
CA SER A 350 -1.85 14.93 4.04
C SER A 350 -1.42 13.55 3.61
N ILE A 351 -2.27 12.80 2.89
CA ILE A 351 -1.92 11.54 2.22
C ILE A 351 -1.03 11.91 1.02
N PRO A 352 0.29 11.59 1.05
CA PRO A 352 1.22 12.17 0.09
C PRO A 352 1.27 11.45 -1.26
N MET A 353 0.51 10.37 -1.42
CA MET A 353 0.49 9.53 -2.62
C MET A 353 -0.86 8.79 -2.72
N PHE A 354 -1.01 7.95 -3.70
CA PHE A 354 -2.14 7.14 -4.13
C PHE A 354 -3.10 7.83 -5.10
N ASN A 355 -3.46 7.12 -6.13
CA ASN A 355 -4.69 7.40 -6.85
C ASN A 355 -5.88 7.07 -5.94
N ILE A 356 -6.94 7.85 -6.03
CA ILE A 356 -8.17 7.64 -5.29
C ILE A 356 -9.31 7.55 -6.28
N MET A 357 -10.01 6.41 -6.27
CA MET A 357 -11.23 6.17 -7.02
C MET A 357 -12.40 6.21 -6.05
N TYR A 358 -13.45 6.92 -6.39
CA TYR A 358 -14.62 7.15 -5.54
C TYR A 358 -15.91 6.83 -6.29
N ALA A 359 -16.90 6.30 -5.60
CA ALA A 359 -18.29 6.24 -6.04
C ALA A 359 -19.24 6.39 -4.87
N ASP A 360 -20.47 6.89 -5.13
CA ASP A 360 -21.51 7.08 -4.12
C ASP A 360 -22.90 6.70 -4.63
N ARG A 361 -23.87 6.74 -3.70
CA ARG A 361 -25.29 6.51 -3.99
C ARG A 361 -25.99 7.74 -4.60
N PHE A 362 -25.30 8.87 -4.72
CA PHE A 362 -25.82 10.15 -5.21
C PHE A 362 -25.40 10.42 -6.66
N ASP A 363 -25.11 9.33 -7.41
CA ASP A 363 -24.74 9.38 -8.83
C ASP A 363 -23.41 10.15 -9.06
N THR A 364 -22.42 9.98 -8.14
CA THR A 364 -21.12 10.60 -8.31
C THR A 364 -20.04 9.53 -8.44
N ILE A 365 -19.23 9.63 -9.50
CA ILE A 365 -17.94 8.94 -9.61
C ILE A 365 -16.82 9.96 -9.73
N PHE A 366 -15.70 9.69 -9.06
CA PHE A 366 -14.58 10.61 -9.05
C PHE A 366 -13.25 9.86 -9.04
N TYR A 367 -12.25 10.44 -9.69
CA TYR A 367 -10.87 9.97 -9.64
C TYR A 367 -9.92 11.15 -9.45
N ILE A 368 -8.90 10.95 -8.64
CA ILE A 368 -7.78 11.88 -8.49
C ILE A 368 -6.47 11.12 -8.38
N SER A 369 -5.43 11.59 -9.07
CA SER A 369 -4.06 11.19 -8.77
C SER A 369 -3.55 12.04 -7.62
N ASN A 370 -3.93 11.63 -6.39
CA ASN A 370 -3.64 12.38 -5.17
C ASN A 370 -2.15 12.37 -4.86
N ALA A 371 -1.63 13.53 -4.50
CA ALA A 371 -0.21 13.72 -4.25
C ALA A 371 0.04 14.97 -3.38
N ARG A 372 0.98 14.87 -2.44
CA ARG A 372 1.55 16.05 -1.80
C ARG A 372 2.72 16.57 -2.63
N LEU A 373 2.41 17.25 -3.72
CA LEU A 373 3.40 17.79 -4.65
C LEU A 373 3.89 19.16 -4.21
N PRO A 374 5.22 19.38 -4.15
CA PRO A 374 5.76 20.73 -3.93
C PRO A 374 5.44 21.65 -5.11
N GLN A 375 5.31 22.93 -4.82
CA GLN A 375 5.34 23.98 -5.83
C GLN A 375 6.79 24.15 -6.26
N ARG A 376 7.18 23.52 -7.38
CA ARG A 376 8.54 23.53 -7.88
C ARG A 376 8.85 24.85 -8.63
N ASN A 377 10.09 25.31 -8.53
CA ASN A 377 10.55 26.48 -9.29
C ASN A 377 10.52 26.15 -10.79
N ALA A 378 9.90 27.02 -11.57
CA ALA A 378 9.75 26.84 -13.02
C ALA A 378 11.00 27.23 -13.83
N ASP A 379 12.07 27.71 -13.17
CA ASP A 379 13.31 28.07 -13.85
C ASP A 379 13.89 26.83 -14.55
N PRO A 380 14.12 26.90 -15.89
CA PRO A 380 14.62 25.76 -16.66
C PRO A 380 16.05 25.33 -16.30
N GLU A 381 16.78 26.11 -15.50
CA GLU A 381 18.05 25.68 -14.90
C GLU A 381 17.88 24.44 -14.00
N TYR A 382 16.69 24.24 -13.38
CA TYR A 382 16.44 23.16 -12.45
C TYR A 382 15.68 22.01 -13.10
N ASN A 383 16.40 20.94 -13.41
CA ASN A 383 15.77 19.69 -13.86
C ASN A 383 15.30 18.86 -12.67
N TRP A 384 14.03 19.01 -12.27
CA TRP A 384 13.44 18.33 -11.13
C TRP A 384 13.37 16.81 -11.25
N LYS A 385 13.50 16.26 -12.45
CA LYS A 385 13.59 14.81 -12.70
C LYS A 385 15.00 14.23 -12.50
N SER A 386 15.94 15.04 -12.01
CA SER A 386 17.34 14.65 -11.77
C SER A 386 17.82 15.10 -10.39
N THR A 387 19.08 14.79 -10.06
CA THR A 387 19.70 15.32 -8.84
C THR A 387 19.86 16.84 -8.95
N LEU A 388 19.31 17.55 -7.99
CA LEU A 388 19.26 19.01 -7.91
C LEU A 388 20.47 19.59 -7.18
N PRO A 389 20.82 20.88 -7.45
CA PRO A 389 21.81 21.59 -6.64
C PRO A 389 21.29 21.79 -5.21
N GLY A 390 22.07 21.33 -4.23
CA GLY A 390 21.79 21.48 -2.81
C GLY A 390 22.56 22.64 -2.14
N ASN A 391 22.64 23.79 -2.83
CA ASN A 391 23.37 24.97 -2.41
C ASN A 391 22.58 26.27 -2.54
N THR A 392 21.29 26.21 -2.87
CA THR A 392 20.43 27.36 -3.12
C THR A 392 19.03 27.19 -2.54
N SER A 393 18.44 28.27 -2.02
CA SER A 393 17.04 28.29 -1.57
C SER A 393 16.04 28.16 -2.72
N ALA A 394 16.45 28.41 -3.98
CA ALA A 394 15.58 28.33 -5.15
C ALA A 394 15.03 26.93 -5.42
N THR A 395 15.70 25.88 -4.94
CA THR A 395 15.26 24.48 -5.06
C THR A 395 14.61 23.92 -3.79
N LEU A 396 14.47 24.75 -2.74
CA LEU A 396 13.87 24.31 -1.48
C LEU A 396 12.35 24.20 -1.62
N TRP A 397 11.76 23.12 -1.08
CA TRP A 397 10.30 22.99 -0.96
C TRP A 397 9.77 23.98 0.08
N THR A 398 8.91 24.89 -0.33
CA THR A 398 8.33 25.92 0.54
C THR A 398 6.81 25.76 0.68
N THR A 399 6.13 25.40 -0.41
CA THR A 399 4.68 25.25 -0.48
C THR A 399 4.30 24.00 -1.29
N PHE A 400 3.05 23.57 -1.18
CA PHE A 400 2.51 22.41 -1.88
C PHE A 400 1.31 22.79 -2.74
N LYS A 401 1.11 22.08 -3.84
CA LYS A 401 -0.05 22.27 -4.73
C LYS A 401 -1.33 21.89 -3.97
N PRO A 402 -2.38 22.70 -4.05
CA PRO A 402 -3.69 22.37 -3.50
C PRO A 402 -4.35 21.24 -4.31
N VAL A 403 -5.31 20.55 -3.71
CA VAL A 403 -5.99 19.37 -4.29
C VAL A 403 -6.59 19.64 -5.67
N ASN A 404 -7.12 20.84 -5.93
CA ASN A 404 -7.73 21.21 -7.21
C ASN A 404 -6.73 21.43 -8.37
N GLN A 405 -5.44 21.42 -8.10
CA GLN A 405 -4.38 21.47 -9.13
C GLN A 405 -3.85 20.09 -9.52
N LEU A 406 -4.33 19.02 -8.85
CA LEU A 406 -3.94 17.66 -9.18
C LEU A 406 -4.82 17.08 -10.30
N PRO A 407 -4.31 16.11 -11.11
CA PRO A 407 -5.11 15.44 -12.14
C PRO A 407 -6.33 14.75 -11.54
N GLN A 408 -7.53 15.17 -11.95
CA GLN A 408 -8.79 14.65 -11.39
C GLN A 408 -9.94 14.68 -12.39
N TYR A 409 -10.88 13.76 -12.22
CA TYR A 409 -12.09 13.62 -13.04
C TYR A 409 -13.32 13.54 -12.14
N LEU A 410 -14.38 14.20 -12.53
CA LEU A 410 -15.68 14.13 -11.89
C LEU A 410 -16.75 13.84 -12.96
N ASN A 411 -17.45 12.73 -12.84
CA ASN A 411 -18.56 12.32 -13.72
C ASN A 411 -18.25 12.51 -15.22
N PRO A 412 -17.20 11.87 -15.77
CA PRO A 412 -16.92 12.01 -17.21
C PRO A 412 -18.08 11.48 -18.06
N PRO A 413 -18.32 12.04 -19.26
CA PRO A 413 -19.43 11.62 -20.14
C PRO A 413 -19.39 10.14 -20.53
N SER A 414 -18.23 9.48 -20.52
CA SER A 414 -18.07 8.03 -20.71
C SER A 414 -18.84 7.20 -19.69
N GLY A 415 -19.14 7.78 -18.52
CA GLY A 415 -19.80 7.10 -17.40
C GLY A 415 -18.94 6.09 -16.66
N TYR A 416 -17.62 6.07 -16.86
CA TYR A 416 -16.72 5.22 -16.08
C TYR A 416 -15.34 5.84 -15.86
N LEU A 417 -14.70 5.40 -14.80
CA LEU A 417 -13.33 5.71 -14.43
C LEU A 417 -12.61 4.42 -14.01
N PHE A 418 -11.34 4.30 -14.35
CA PHE A 418 -10.52 3.18 -13.91
C PHE A 418 -9.07 3.59 -13.68
N ASN A 419 -8.40 2.87 -12.82
CA ASN A 419 -6.97 2.95 -12.66
C ASN A 419 -6.38 1.59 -12.29
N THR A 420 -5.31 1.20 -12.98
CA THR A 420 -4.53 -0.02 -12.77
C THR A 420 -3.05 0.30 -12.57
N ASN A 421 -2.75 1.43 -11.91
CA ASN A 421 -1.41 2.01 -11.70
C ASN A 421 -0.77 2.57 -12.99
N HIS A 422 -1.56 2.99 -13.95
CA HIS A 422 -1.12 3.65 -15.18
C HIS A 422 -1.29 5.17 -15.08
N SER A 423 -1.01 5.85 -16.17
CA SER A 423 -1.12 7.30 -16.29
C SER A 423 -2.46 7.86 -15.81
N PRO A 424 -2.48 8.93 -15.00
CA PRO A 424 -3.72 9.62 -14.65
C PRO A 424 -4.42 10.26 -15.85
N PHE A 425 -3.74 10.38 -16.97
CA PHE A 425 -4.26 10.95 -18.23
C PHE A 425 -4.90 9.91 -19.15
N LEU A 426 -5.16 8.69 -18.64
CA LEU A 426 -5.70 7.56 -19.39
C LEU A 426 -6.77 6.82 -18.56
N ALA A 427 -7.54 7.55 -17.75
CA ALA A 427 -8.42 6.98 -16.73
C ALA A 427 -9.86 6.69 -17.21
N THR A 428 -10.18 6.99 -18.45
CA THR A 428 -11.50 6.83 -19.06
C THR A 428 -11.37 6.68 -20.59
N ASP A 429 -12.45 6.85 -21.36
CA ASP A 429 -12.40 6.86 -22.82
C ASP A 429 -11.46 7.97 -23.33
N GLU A 430 -10.74 7.69 -24.41
CA GLU A 430 -9.67 8.55 -24.95
C GLU A 430 -10.11 10.00 -25.13
N GLN A 431 -11.29 10.23 -25.69
CA GLN A 431 -11.86 11.55 -25.97
C GLN A 431 -12.16 12.39 -24.72
N PHE A 432 -12.28 11.76 -23.54
CA PHE A 432 -12.59 12.42 -22.25
C PHE A 432 -11.39 12.48 -21.31
N ASN A 433 -10.26 11.96 -21.74
CA ASN A 433 -9.04 12.02 -20.94
C ASN A 433 -8.48 13.43 -20.83
N LEU A 434 -7.88 13.74 -19.67
CA LEU A 434 -7.17 14.98 -19.44
C LEU A 434 -5.96 15.09 -20.36
N SER A 435 -5.70 16.30 -20.88
CA SER A 435 -4.46 16.56 -21.61
C SER A 435 -3.29 16.74 -20.62
N PRO A 436 -2.20 15.97 -20.76
CA PRO A 436 -0.99 16.16 -19.95
C PRO A 436 -0.42 17.57 -20.02
N ALA A 437 -0.58 18.26 -21.15
CA ALA A 437 -0.08 19.63 -21.37
C ALA A 437 -0.70 20.69 -20.43
N LYS A 438 -1.75 20.35 -19.68
CA LYS A 438 -2.33 21.23 -18.66
C LYS A 438 -1.64 21.15 -17.30
N PHE A 439 -0.66 20.28 -17.15
CA PHE A 439 0.04 20.01 -15.90
C PHE A 439 1.53 20.25 -16.07
N ASP A 440 2.22 20.55 -14.99
CA ASP A 440 3.66 20.77 -15.00
C ASP A 440 4.39 19.44 -15.27
N ASP A 441 5.24 19.42 -16.30
CA ASP A 441 6.04 18.24 -16.65
C ASP A 441 7.03 17.85 -15.54
N ASN A 442 7.42 18.82 -14.70
CA ASN A 442 8.26 18.59 -13.53
C ASN A 442 7.54 17.77 -12.43
N ASP A 443 6.21 17.66 -12.44
CA ASP A 443 5.50 16.78 -11.52
C ASP A 443 5.82 15.30 -11.78
N GLY A 444 6.31 14.96 -12.96
CA GLY A 444 6.80 13.62 -13.28
C GLY A 444 5.73 12.54 -13.34
N PHE A 445 4.47 12.89 -13.64
CA PHE A 445 3.42 11.89 -13.80
C PHE A 445 3.74 10.96 -14.98
N THR A 446 3.51 9.66 -14.77
CA THR A 446 3.63 8.69 -15.88
C THR A 446 2.63 9.00 -16.98
N LEU A 447 3.05 8.87 -18.24
CA LEU A 447 2.22 9.13 -19.43
C LEU A 447 1.81 7.84 -20.16
N LYS A 448 2.17 6.65 -19.64
CA LYS A 448 2.03 5.38 -20.35
C LYS A 448 0.91 4.50 -19.77
N HIS A 449 0.32 3.72 -20.65
CA HIS A 449 -0.41 2.52 -20.26
C HIS A 449 0.54 1.47 -19.64
N ASN A 450 -0.02 0.54 -18.85
CA ASN A 450 0.55 -0.77 -18.59
C ASN A 450 -0.33 -1.85 -19.26
N ASN A 451 0.05 -3.14 -19.14
CA ASN A 451 -0.71 -4.21 -19.78
C ASN A 451 -2.16 -4.29 -19.26
N ARG A 452 -2.37 -4.08 -17.97
CA ARG A 452 -3.71 -4.09 -17.36
C ARG A 452 -4.59 -2.98 -17.91
N SER A 453 -4.09 -1.75 -18.03
CA SER A 453 -4.88 -0.64 -18.56
C SER A 453 -5.21 -0.83 -20.05
N LYS A 454 -4.29 -1.35 -20.86
CA LYS A 454 -4.58 -1.74 -22.25
C LYS A 454 -5.66 -2.82 -22.31
N ARG A 455 -5.56 -3.83 -21.44
CA ARG A 455 -6.57 -4.88 -21.38
C ARG A 455 -7.94 -4.35 -20.97
N VAL A 456 -8.02 -3.39 -20.04
CA VAL A 456 -9.28 -2.72 -19.68
C VAL A 456 -9.86 -2.00 -20.89
N THR A 457 -9.06 -1.25 -21.64
CA THR A 457 -9.54 -0.58 -22.86
C THR A 457 -10.12 -1.59 -23.85
N GLU A 458 -9.41 -2.71 -24.11
CA GLU A 458 -9.93 -3.80 -24.96
C GLU A 458 -11.24 -4.42 -24.44
N LEU A 459 -11.37 -4.59 -23.13
CA LEU A 459 -12.57 -5.17 -22.50
C LEU A 459 -13.77 -4.22 -22.52
N MET A 460 -13.50 -2.91 -22.55
CA MET A 460 -14.56 -1.88 -22.62
C MET A 460 -15.01 -1.56 -24.05
N GLU A 461 -14.26 -2.01 -25.08
CA GLU A 461 -14.63 -1.82 -26.48
C GLU A 461 -16.05 -2.34 -26.77
N GLY A 462 -16.93 -1.49 -27.28
CA GLY A 462 -18.29 -1.86 -27.66
C GLY A 462 -19.29 -2.10 -26.52
N ILE A 463 -18.89 -1.88 -25.26
CA ILE A 463 -19.81 -1.98 -24.12
C ILE A 463 -20.53 -0.66 -23.90
N ASP A 464 -21.83 -0.63 -24.20
CA ASP A 464 -22.70 0.52 -23.89
C ASP A 464 -23.11 0.53 -22.42
N LYS A 465 -23.68 -0.57 -21.93
CA LYS A 465 -24.07 -0.75 -20.53
C LYS A 465 -23.35 -1.94 -19.91
N ILE A 466 -22.98 -1.80 -18.66
CA ILE A 466 -22.32 -2.84 -17.88
C ILE A 466 -23.28 -3.40 -16.82
N ASP A 467 -23.44 -4.72 -16.80
CA ASP A 467 -24.11 -5.43 -15.70
C ASP A 467 -23.09 -5.92 -14.65
N TYR A 468 -23.61 -6.43 -13.55
CA TYR A 468 -22.75 -6.87 -12.44
C TYR A 468 -21.85 -8.06 -12.83
N GLU A 469 -22.33 -8.99 -13.64
CA GLU A 469 -21.53 -10.14 -14.09
C GLU A 469 -20.41 -9.71 -15.04
N THR A 470 -20.66 -8.78 -15.94
CA THR A 470 -19.63 -8.17 -16.78
C THR A 470 -18.59 -7.43 -15.94
N PHE A 471 -19.02 -6.70 -14.91
CA PHE A 471 -18.12 -6.04 -13.96
C PHE A 471 -17.20 -7.04 -13.24
N ARG A 472 -17.76 -8.15 -12.75
CA ARG A 472 -16.98 -9.25 -12.14
C ARG A 472 -16.02 -9.87 -13.16
N ARG A 473 -16.49 -10.15 -14.38
CA ARG A 473 -15.69 -10.73 -15.47
C ARG A 473 -14.47 -9.85 -15.82
N ILE A 474 -14.65 -8.52 -15.85
CA ILE A 474 -13.53 -7.57 -16.06
C ILE A 474 -12.50 -7.69 -14.93
N LYS A 475 -12.95 -7.68 -13.67
CA LYS A 475 -12.02 -7.80 -12.52
C LYS A 475 -11.23 -9.11 -12.56
N PHE A 476 -11.87 -10.22 -12.85
CA PHE A 476 -11.26 -11.54 -12.81
C PHE A 476 -10.61 -11.97 -14.14
N ASP A 477 -10.45 -11.04 -15.09
CA ASP A 477 -9.74 -11.31 -16.36
C ASP A 477 -8.26 -11.63 -16.09
N LYS A 478 -7.80 -12.73 -16.71
CA LYS A 478 -6.43 -13.27 -16.57
C LYS A 478 -5.65 -13.17 -17.87
N GLN A 479 -6.13 -12.42 -18.83
CA GLN A 479 -5.54 -12.32 -20.15
C GLN A 479 -4.67 -11.08 -20.28
N LEU A 480 -3.48 -11.23 -20.87
CA LEU A 480 -2.67 -10.10 -21.31
C LEU A 480 -3.30 -9.44 -22.56
N PRO A 481 -3.04 -8.14 -22.80
CA PRO A 481 -3.56 -7.45 -23.97
C PRO A 481 -2.99 -8.02 -25.28
N ARG A 482 -3.63 -7.69 -26.40
CA ARG A 482 -3.20 -8.09 -27.74
C ARG A 482 -1.77 -7.67 -28.04
N ARG A 483 -1.32 -6.51 -27.54
CA ARG A 483 0.05 -6.01 -27.65
C ARG A 483 0.60 -5.69 -26.27
N LEU A 484 1.73 -6.32 -25.93
CA LEU A 484 2.37 -6.16 -24.63
C LEU A 484 3.02 -4.79 -24.45
N GLN A 485 3.09 -4.35 -23.21
CA GLN A 485 3.70 -3.10 -22.76
C GLN A 485 4.65 -3.42 -21.59
N TYR A 486 5.80 -3.98 -21.90
CA TYR A 486 6.87 -4.20 -20.92
C TYR A 486 8.09 -3.34 -21.26
N ASP A 487 8.95 -3.13 -20.28
CA ASP A 487 10.24 -2.48 -20.50
C ASP A 487 11.20 -3.35 -21.33
N TYR A 488 10.92 -4.65 -21.46
CA TYR A 488 11.58 -5.58 -22.36
C TYR A 488 10.53 -6.31 -23.19
N ASP A 489 10.68 -6.23 -24.47
CA ASP A 489 9.77 -6.86 -25.44
C ASP A 489 10.12 -8.35 -25.62
N ILE A 490 9.17 -9.22 -25.28
CA ILE A 490 9.25 -10.66 -25.57
C ILE A 490 8.48 -11.05 -26.83
N ASP A 491 7.82 -10.09 -27.50
CA ASP A 491 7.06 -10.36 -28.73
C ASP A 491 8.02 -10.86 -29.86
N SER A 492 9.30 -10.55 -29.78
CA SER A 492 10.32 -11.14 -30.62
C SER A 492 10.39 -12.66 -30.56
N LEU A 493 10.07 -13.28 -29.40
CA LEU A 493 9.97 -14.75 -29.26
C LEU A 493 8.80 -15.31 -30.04
N LEU A 494 7.70 -14.57 -30.17
CA LEU A 494 6.49 -15.00 -30.83
C LEU A 494 6.65 -15.08 -32.36
N SER A 495 7.65 -14.41 -32.91
CA SER A 495 7.96 -14.38 -34.35
C SER A 495 9.18 -15.23 -34.76
N LEU A 496 9.87 -15.87 -33.81
CA LEU A 496 11.04 -16.71 -34.10
C LEU A 496 10.68 -17.97 -34.89
N ASP A 497 11.53 -18.31 -35.82
CA ASP A 497 11.48 -19.64 -36.46
C ASP A 497 12.07 -20.70 -35.51
N ALA A 498 11.18 -21.40 -34.82
CA ALA A 498 11.55 -22.41 -33.82
C ALA A 498 12.43 -23.53 -34.39
N THR A 499 12.38 -23.78 -35.71
CA THR A 499 13.21 -24.86 -36.36
C THR A 499 14.69 -24.53 -36.36
N LYS A 500 15.05 -23.24 -36.25
CA LYS A 500 16.46 -22.79 -36.16
C LYS A 500 17.09 -23.04 -34.79
N TYR A 501 16.27 -23.40 -33.78
CA TYR A 501 16.69 -23.57 -32.38
C TYR A 501 16.19 -24.91 -31.83
N PRO A 502 16.69 -26.03 -32.35
CA PRO A 502 16.18 -27.38 -32.04
C PRO A 502 16.25 -27.72 -30.54
N ASP A 503 17.23 -27.17 -29.83
CA ASP A 503 17.44 -27.36 -28.39
C ASP A 503 16.39 -26.73 -27.48
N VAL A 504 15.63 -25.74 -27.98
CA VAL A 504 14.57 -25.04 -27.26
C VAL A 504 13.27 -24.90 -28.07
N LYS A 505 13.18 -25.67 -29.14
CA LYS A 505 12.00 -25.64 -30.05
C LYS A 505 10.70 -25.82 -29.31
N ASP A 506 10.63 -26.74 -28.35
CA ASP A 506 9.45 -27.03 -27.51
C ASP A 506 8.99 -25.84 -26.68
N ILE A 507 9.93 -25.07 -26.13
CA ILE A 507 9.63 -23.83 -25.36
C ILE A 507 9.10 -22.73 -26.29
N ILE A 508 9.76 -22.50 -27.44
CA ILE A 508 9.36 -21.49 -28.41
C ILE A 508 7.97 -21.80 -28.96
N GLU A 509 7.70 -23.04 -29.38
CA GLU A 509 6.39 -23.43 -29.88
C GLU A 509 5.30 -23.33 -28.81
N THR A 510 5.62 -23.62 -27.55
CA THR A 510 4.67 -23.49 -26.44
C THR A 510 4.25 -22.03 -26.23
N ILE A 511 5.20 -21.09 -26.24
CA ILE A 511 4.86 -19.66 -26.05
C ILE A 511 4.16 -19.08 -27.29
N GLN A 512 4.49 -19.54 -28.51
CA GLN A 512 3.84 -19.09 -29.74
C GLN A 512 2.38 -19.53 -29.86
N LYS A 513 2.03 -20.70 -29.31
CA LYS A 513 0.67 -21.25 -29.27
C LYS A 513 -0.15 -20.71 -28.10
N TRP A 514 0.44 -19.91 -27.21
CA TRP A 514 -0.24 -19.41 -26.02
C TRP A 514 -1.29 -18.35 -26.35
N ASP A 515 -2.51 -18.54 -25.85
CA ASP A 515 -3.64 -17.61 -25.97
C ASP A 515 -3.54 -16.36 -25.07
N ARG A 516 -2.41 -16.19 -24.38
CA ARG A 516 -2.11 -15.13 -23.41
C ARG A 516 -2.96 -15.17 -22.12
N LYS A 517 -3.66 -16.27 -21.86
CA LYS A 517 -4.42 -16.47 -20.62
C LYS A 517 -3.57 -17.18 -19.57
N ALA A 518 -3.65 -16.66 -18.33
CA ALA A 518 -2.94 -17.20 -17.18
C ALA A 518 -3.86 -18.07 -16.31
N THR A 519 -4.49 -19.08 -16.91
CA THR A 519 -5.28 -20.09 -16.18
C THR A 519 -4.37 -21.18 -15.60
N VAL A 520 -4.85 -21.96 -14.63
CA VAL A 520 -4.05 -22.99 -13.95
C VAL A 520 -3.51 -24.07 -14.89
N ASP A 521 -4.21 -24.37 -15.97
CA ASP A 521 -3.91 -25.39 -17.00
C ASP A 521 -3.07 -24.82 -18.16
N SER A 522 -2.81 -23.52 -18.20
CA SER A 522 -2.06 -22.91 -19.29
C SER A 522 -0.58 -23.27 -19.26
N LYS A 523 -0.09 -23.97 -20.29
CA LYS A 523 1.32 -24.30 -20.47
C LYS A 523 2.13 -23.08 -20.90
N GLY A 524 1.58 -22.26 -21.82
CA GLY A 524 2.22 -21.02 -22.24
C GLY A 524 2.41 -20.02 -21.11
N ALA A 525 1.47 -19.94 -20.17
CA ALA A 525 1.60 -19.08 -18.99
C ALA A 525 2.72 -19.57 -18.06
N ALA A 526 2.97 -20.86 -17.93
CA ALA A 526 4.09 -21.40 -17.15
C ALA A 526 5.44 -20.99 -17.76
N VAL A 527 5.58 -21.16 -19.08
CA VAL A 527 6.77 -20.70 -19.82
C VAL A 527 6.95 -19.20 -19.67
N PHE A 528 5.88 -18.41 -19.92
CA PHE A 528 5.92 -16.96 -19.81
C PHE A 528 6.36 -16.49 -18.41
N LEU A 529 5.82 -17.10 -17.37
CA LEU A 529 6.14 -16.73 -15.98
C LEU A 529 7.63 -16.90 -15.67
N LEU A 530 8.23 -17.98 -16.12
CA LEU A 530 9.67 -18.22 -15.94
C LEU A 530 10.52 -17.25 -16.78
N LEU A 531 10.13 -16.99 -18.03
CA LEU A 531 10.77 -15.98 -18.90
C LEU A 531 10.71 -14.59 -18.28
N PHE A 532 9.52 -14.19 -17.76
CA PHE A 532 9.33 -12.91 -17.09
C PHE A 532 10.29 -12.72 -15.91
N TYR A 533 10.38 -13.71 -15.01
CA TYR A 533 11.28 -13.61 -13.85
C TYR A 533 12.75 -13.68 -14.24
N TYR A 534 13.08 -14.42 -15.28
CA TYR A 534 14.44 -14.41 -15.82
C TYR A 534 14.79 -13.01 -16.33
N ALA A 535 13.95 -12.40 -17.15
CA ALA A 535 14.15 -11.06 -17.68
C ALA A 535 14.24 -10.02 -16.55
N ALA A 536 13.30 -10.05 -15.60
CA ALA A 536 13.29 -9.12 -14.46
C ALA A 536 14.57 -9.21 -13.61
N ASN A 537 15.16 -10.40 -13.45
CA ASN A 537 16.36 -10.59 -12.64
C ASN A 537 17.66 -10.24 -13.38
N ASN A 538 17.71 -10.45 -14.71
CA ASN A 538 18.94 -10.32 -15.49
C ASN A 538 19.03 -9.03 -16.30
N LEU A 539 17.90 -8.34 -16.51
CA LEU A 539 17.84 -7.07 -17.24
C LEU A 539 17.62 -5.87 -16.31
N ALA A 540 17.48 -6.10 -15.00
CA ALA A 540 17.35 -5.02 -14.03
C ALA A 540 18.53 -4.04 -14.15
N GLY A 541 18.20 -2.73 -14.32
CA GLY A 541 19.20 -1.67 -14.51
C GLY A 541 19.70 -1.47 -15.95
N LYS A 542 19.21 -2.24 -16.92
CA LYS A 542 19.41 -1.96 -18.35
C LYS A 542 18.33 -0.97 -18.84
N PRO A 543 18.61 -0.13 -19.86
CA PRO A 543 17.60 0.70 -20.49
C PRO A 543 16.42 -0.16 -20.98
N PRO A 544 15.19 0.36 -20.98
CA PRO A 544 14.04 -0.28 -21.62
C PRO A 544 14.39 -0.63 -23.08
N GLY A 545 14.09 -1.87 -23.49
CA GLY A 545 14.39 -2.30 -24.85
C GLY A 545 14.04 -3.77 -25.07
N GLN A 546 14.19 -4.20 -26.32
CA GLN A 546 13.98 -5.58 -26.71
C GLN A 546 15.10 -6.46 -26.20
N LEU A 547 14.74 -7.67 -25.73
CA LEU A 547 15.72 -8.78 -25.63
C LEU A 547 16.27 -9.05 -27.03
N SER A 548 17.59 -9.07 -27.18
CA SER A 548 18.20 -9.59 -28.40
C SER A 548 17.75 -11.04 -28.61
N ILE A 549 17.77 -11.52 -29.84
CA ILE A 549 17.44 -12.93 -30.15
C ILE A 549 18.30 -13.86 -29.32
N GLY A 550 19.61 -13.57 -29.14
CA GLY A 550 20.50 -14.37 -28.32
C GLY A 550 20.11 -14.41 -26.83
N GLU A 551 19.71 -13.30 -26.27
CA GLU A 551 19.21 -13.24 -24.88
C GLU A 551 17.89 -14.00 -24.73
N SER A 552 16.98 -13.89 -25.70
CA SER A 552 15.71 -14.62 -25.73
C SER A 552 15.92 -16.14 -25.78
N ILE A 553 16.84 -16.61 -26.63
CA ILE A 553 17.18 -18.03 -26.72
C ILE A 553 17.85 -18.51 -25.43
N THR A 554 18.74 -17.69 -24.84
CA THR A 554 19.37 -18.03 -23.56
C THR A 554 18.30 -18.17 -22.46
N ALA A 555 17.31 -17.27 -22.43
CA ALA A 555 16.17 -17.35 -21.51
C ALA A 555 15.37 -18.65 -21.73
N CYS A 556 15.09 -19.02 -22.98
CA CYS A 556 14.40 -20.27 -23.31
C CYS A 556 15.16 -21.50 -22.83
N ARG A 557 16.51 -21.53 -22.98
CA ARG A 557 17.34 -22.61 -22.44
C ARG A 557 17.22 -22.74 -20.92
N LEU A 558 17.34 -21.64 -20.22
CA LEU A 558 17.20 -21.64 -18.74
C LEU A 558 15.81 -22.06 -18.28
N VAL A 559 14.75 -21.66 -18.99
CA VAL A 559 13.39 -22.13 -18.73
C VAL A 559 13.28 -23.63 -18.93
N ARG A 560 13.77 -24.12 -20.04
CA ARG A 560 13.79 -25.56 -20.35
C ARG A 560 14.58 -26.38 -19.32
N ASP A 561 15.79 -25.92 -18.98
CA ASP A 561 16.65 -26.58 -17.97
C ASP A 561 15.95 -26.61 -16.60
N HIS A 562 15.29 -25.53 -16.20
CA HIS A 562 14.51 -25.48 -14.96
C HIS A 562 13.37 -26.51 -14.98
N MET A 563 12.57 -26.53 -16.05
CA MET A 563 11.45 -27.46 -16.19
C MET A 563 11.90 -28.91 -16.20
N MET A 564 12.95 -29.25 -16.99
CA MET A 564 13.52 -30.61 -17.07
C MET A 564 14.13 -31.03 -15.74
N LYS A 565 14.89 -30.14 -15.08
CA LYS A 565 15.55 -30.44 -13.80
C LYS A 565 14.57 -30.78 -12.68
N TYR A 566 13.49 -30.02 -12.56
CA TYR A 566 12.59 -30.13 -11.42
C TYR A 566 11.31 -30.93 -11.70
N PHE A 567 10.89 -31.01 -12.97
CA PHE A 567 9.62 -31.63 -13.35
C PHE A 567 9.75 -32.75 -14.38
N GLY A 568 10.94 -32.90 -15.02
CA GLY A 568 11.19 -33.92 -16.01
C GLY A 568 10.46 -33.76 -17.35
N ARG A 569 9.80 -32.59 -17.56
CA ARG A 569 9.01 -32.27 -18.76
C ARG A 569 8.95 -30.78 -19.02
N THR A 570 8.69 -30.36 -20.26
CA THR A 570 8.61 -28.96 -20.67
C THR A 570 7.17 -28.50 -20.95
N ASP A 571 6.20 -29.39 -20.95
CA ASP A 571 4.77 -29.11 -21.16
C ASP A 571 4.01 -28.84 -19.83
N LEU A 572 4.68 -28.16 -18.89
CA LEU A 572 4.19 -27.90 -17.55
C LEU A 572 3.03 -26.90 -17.54
N ALA A 573 1.96 -27.18 -16.82
CA ALA A 573 0.86 -26.24 -16.62
C ALA A 573 1.24 -25.19 -15.54
N LEU A 574 0.66 -23.97 -15.63
CA LEU A 574 0.92 -22.91 -14.66
C LEU A 574 0.63 -23.36 -13.22
N GLY A 575 -0.45 -24.07 -12.98
CA GLY A 575 -0.83 -24.56 -11.66
C GLY A 575 0.09 -25.65 -11.10
N ASP A 576 0.88 -26.35 -11.95
CA ASP A 576 1.93 -27.25 -11.48
C ASP A 576 3.14 -26.46 -10.98
N LEU A 577 3.48 -25.37 -11.66
CA LEU A 577 4.60 -24.49 -11.35
C LEU A 577 4.29 -23.52 -10.21
N GLN A 578 3.11 -22.87 -10.21
CA GLN A 578 2.76 -21.78 -9.29
C GLN A 578 1.71 -22.23 -8.28
N LYS A 579 1.98 -21.97 -7.00
CA LYS A 579 1.12 -22.37 -5.88
C LYS A 579 0.71 -21.21 -5.01
N LEU A 580 -0.56 -21.20 -4.58
CA LEU A 580 -1.04 -20.44 -3.44
C LEU A 580 -0.77 -21.29 -2.19
N VAL A 581 0.01 -20.77 -1.24
CA VAL A 581 0.50 -21.55 -0.09
C VAL A 581 0.16 -20.86 1.21
N ARG A 582 -0.55 -21.56 2.11
CA ARG A 582 -0.83 -21.10 3.46
C ARG A 582 -0.64 -22.26 4.46
N GLY A 583 0.37 -22.14 5.33
CA GLY A 583 0.78 -23.24 6.19
C GLY A 583 1.28 -24.44 5.36
N ASP A 584 0.65 -25.58 5.57
CA ASP A 584 0.89 -26.85 4.87
C ASP A 584 0.07 -27.03 3.58
N ASP A 585 -0.92 -26.17 3.34
CA ASP A 585 -1.80 -26.22 2.17
C ASP A 585 -1.15 -25.49 0.99
N ALA A 586 -0.96 -26.18 -0.13
CA ALA A 586 -0.34 -25.68 -1.35
C ALA A 586 -1.21 -26.03 -2.56
N ARG A 587 -1.91 -25.04 -3.12
CA ARG A 587 -2.90 -25.20 -4.19
C ARG A 587 -2.43 -24.60 -5.51
N PRO A 588 -2.85 -25.14 -6.66
CA PRO A 588 -2.60 -24.49 -7.96
C PRO A 588 -3.06 -23.04 -7.96
N ALA A 589 -2.25 -22.14 -8.50
CA ALA A 589 -2.60 -20.72 -8.58
C ALA A 589 -2.58 -20.24 -10.02
N SER A 590 -3.67 -19.56 -10.43
CA SER A 590 -3.78 -18.81 -11.67
C SER A 590 -3.24 -17.39 -11.52
N GLY A 591 -3.17 -16.64 -12.62
CA GLY A 591 -2.66 -15.28 -12.65
C GLY A 591 -1.14 -15.21 -12.80
N ILE A 592 -0.67 -14.12 -13.36
CA ILE A 592 0.75 -13.78 -13.55
C ILE A 592 0.93 -12.29 -13.29
N PRO A 593 2.17 -11.77 -13.24
CA PRO A 593 2.38 -10.33 -13.18
C PRO A 593 1.66 -9.58 -14.31
N ASP A 594 1.02 -8.47 -13.94
CA ASP A 594 0.43 -7.49 -14.85
C ASP A 594 -0.77 -7.95 -15.69
N VAL A 595 -1.51 -8.98 -15.23
CA VAL A 595 -2.92 -9.21 -15.62
C VAL A 595 -3.86 -8.61 -14.56
N LEU A 596 -5.15 -8.42 -14.88
CA LEU A 596 -6.11 -7.83 -13.92
C LEU A 596 -6.30 -8.68 -12.68
N SER A 597 -6.33 -10.01 -12.82
CA SER A 597 -6.25 -10.94 -11.68
C SER A 597 -4.80 -11.34 -11.42
N ALA A 598 -4.01 -10.40 -10.89
CA ALA A 598 -2.55 -10.51 -10.82
C ALA A 598 -2.07 -11.46 -9.72
N ALA A 599 -0.97 -12.18 -10.03
CA ALA A 599 -0.22 -12.98 -9.07
C ALA A 599 1.29 -12.80 -9.29
N PHE A 600 1.99 -12.45 -8.21
CA PHE A 600 3.45 -12.37 -8.17
C PHE A 600 3.97 -13.46 -7.26
N SER A 601 4.99 -14.18 -7.70
CA SER A 601 5.49 -15.35 -6.99
C SER A 601 7.01 -15.34 -6.81
N ALA A 602 7.47 -16.00 -5.74
CA ALA A 602 8.87 -16.20 -5.42
C ALA A 602 9.24 -17.69 -5.57
N PRO A 603 10.53 -18.04 -5.70
CA PRO A 603 10.98 -19.43 -5.68
C PRO A 603 10.46 -20.18 -4.45
N TYR A 604 10.06 -21.44 -4.66
CA TYR A 604 9.53 -22.34 -3.64
C TYR A 604 10.11 -23.75 -3.81
N LYS A 605 9.71 -24.69 -2.97
CA LYS A 605 10.23 -26.07 -2.93
C LYS A 605 10.17 -26.74 -4.30
N ASN A 606 11.18 -27.56 -4.62
CA ASN A 606 11.22 -28.41 -5.81
C ASN A 606 10.99 -27.68 -7.15
N GLY A 607 11.57 -26.48 -7.30
CA GLY A 607 11.44 -25.69 -8.53
C GLY A 607 10.07 -24.99 -8.71
N MET A 608 9.11 -25.21 -7.82
CA MET A 608 7.84 -24.48 -7.82
C MET A 608 8.02 -23.02 -7.41
N ARG A 609 6.96 -22.24 -7.55
CA ARG A 609 6.87 -20.85 -7.11
C ARG A 609 5.69 -20.67 -6.16
N LYS A 610 5.88 -19.91 -5.07
CA LYS A 610 4.82 -19.51 -4.13
C LYS A 610 4.34 -18.12 -4.48
N VAL A 611 3.03 -17.93 -4.66
CA VAL A 611 2.44 -16.58 -4.76
C VAL A 611 2.65 -15.86 -3.44
N THR A 612 3.25 -14.67 -3.51
CA THR A 612 3.60 -13.84 -2.34
C THR A 612 2.87 -12.51 -2.31
N SER A 613 2.39 -12.06 -3.46
CA SER A 613 1.59 -10.84 -3.61
C SER A 613 0.73 -10.93 -4.88
N GLY A 614 -0.21 -10.03 -5.03
CA GLY A 614 -1.19 -10.02 -6.10
C GLY A 614 -2.55 -9.66 -5.54
N ASP A 615 -3.60 -10.23 -6.11
CA ASP A 615 -4.95 -10.08 -5.56
C ASP A 615 -4.95 -10.46 -4.07
N ALA A 616 -5.04 -9.47 -3.19
CA ALA A 616 -4.99 -9.65 -1.73
C ALA A 616 -6.36 -9.41 -1.10
N TYR A 617 -6.91 -8.23 -1.30
CA TYR A 617 -8.25 -7.85 -0.89
C TYR A 617 -9.02 -7.37 -2.11
N ILE A 618 -10.20 -7.96 -2.36
CA ILE A 618 -11.10 -7.59 -3.43
C ILE A 618 -12.46 -7.27 -2.80
N CYS A 619 -13.04 -6.11 -3.15
CA CYS A 619 -14.36 -5.74 -2.69
C CYS A 619 -15.13 -5.08 -3.84
N PHE A 620 -16.29 -5.62 -4.13
CA PHE A 620 -17.28 -5.06 -5.06
C PHE A 620 -18.36 -4.35 -4.26
N VAL A 621 -18.67 -3.11 -4.64
CA VAL A 621 -19.73 -2.33 -4.01
C VAL A 621 -20.68 -1.84 -5.09
N ARG A 622 -21.97 -2.03 -4.87
CA ARG A 622 -23.05 -1.44 -5.65
C ARG A 622 -23.89 -0.54 -4.77
N TYR A 623 -24.27 0.62 -5.27
CA TYR A 623 -25.04 1.62 -4.53
C TYR A 623 -26.46 1.72 -5.10
N PRO A 624 -27.41 0.90 -4.62
CA PRO A 624 -28.81 1.09 -4.94
C PRO A 624 -29.34 2.36 -4.26
N LYS A 625 -30.28 3.06 -4.93
CA LYS A 625 -30.75 4.40 -4.45
C LYS A 625 -31.45 4.36 -3.08
N ASN A 626 -32.18 3.29 -2.80
CA ASN A 626 -33.15 3.23 -1.69
C ASN A 626 -32.82 2.17 -0.63
N SER A 627 -31.60 1.61 -0.63
CA SER A 627 -31.17 0.63 0.35
C SER A 627 -29.68 0.82 0.72
N LEU A 628 -29.19 0.06 1.69
CA LEU A 628 -27.76 -0.02 1.98
C LEU A 628 -26.99 -0.52 0.76
N PRO A 629 -25.70 -0.21 0.64
CA PRO A 629 -24.89 -0.74 -0.44
C PRO A 629 -24.84 -2.27 -0.39
N VAL A 630 -24.82 -2.89 -1.57
CA VAL A 630 -24.55 -4.31 -1.72
C VAL A 630 -23.05 -4.51 -1.79
N ILE A 631 -22.50 -5.22 -0.82
CA ILE A 631 -21.06 -5.37 -0.63
C ILE A 631 -20.70 -6.86 -0.75
N GLU A 632 -19.74 -7.16 -1.60
CA GLU A 632 -19.16 -8.49 -1.72
C GLU A 632 -17.65 -8.41 -1.67
N SER A 633 -17.01 -9.20 -0.81
CA SER A 633 -15.57 -9.17 -0.61
C SER A 633 -14.94 -10.56 -0.56
N ILE A 634 -13.61 -10.60 -0.71
CA ILE A 634 -12.79 -11.79 -0.51
C ILE A 634 -11.36 -11.39 -0.13
N ASN A 635 -10.81 -12.07 0.86
CA ASN A 635 -9.37 -12.11 1.14
C ASN A 635 -8.77 -13.39 0.55
N THR A 636 -7.48 -13.36 0.23
CA THR A 636 -6.81 -14.49 -0.41
C THR A 636 -6.80 -15.74 0.47
N PHE A 637 -6.62 -15.58 1.78
CA PHE A 637 -6.49 -16.71 2.71
C PHE A 637 -7.66 -16.83 3.68
N GLY A 638 -7.90 -15.83 4.49
CA GLY A 638 -8.89 -15.77 5.55
C GLY A 638 -8.68 -14.54 6.42
N ALA A 639 -9.45 -14.41 7.49
CA ALA A 639 -9.41 -13.24 8.37
C ALA A 639 -8.28 -13.28 9.40
N SER A 640 -7.63 -14.43 9.64
CA SER A 640 -6.62 -14.59 10.69
C SER A 640 -5.27 -15.08 10.16
N SER A 641 -4.19 -14.55 10.73
CA SER A 641 -2.83 -15.04 10.53
C SER A 641 -2.43 -16.13 11.53
N ASN A 642 -3.26 -16.43 12.52
CA ASN A 642 -3.02 -17.47 13.51
C ASN A 642 -3.33 -18.87 12.91
N PRO A 643 -2.33 -19.78 12.79
CA PRO A 643 -2.54 -21.11 12.24
C PRO A 643 -3.58 -21.97 12.97
N SER A 644 -3.87 -21.64 14.24
CA SER A 644 -4.88 -22.36 15.06
C SER A 644 -6.30 -21.84 14.84
N SER A 645 -6.48 -20.73 14.12
CA SER A 645 -7.79 -20.17 13.80
C SER A 645 -8.48 -20.97 12.70
N PRO A 646 -9.79 -21.23 12.78
CA PRO A 646 -10.57 -21.79 11.67
C PRO A 646 -10.53 -20.88 10.45
N HIS A 647 -10.33 -19.55 10.65
CA HIS A 647 -10.28 -18.54 9.61
C HIS A 647 -8.86 -18.26 9.09
N TYR A 648 -7.93 -19.20 9.29
CA TYR A 648 -6.55 -19.07 8.79
C TYR A 648 -6.45 -19.21 7.27
N LYS A 649 -7.29 -20.09 6.68
CA LYS A 649 -7.25 -20.43 5.24
C LYS A 649 -8.62 -20.78 4.63
N ASP A 650 -9.70 -20.46 5.30
CA ASP A 650 -11.08 -20.83 4.92
C ASP A 650 -11.56 -20.16 3.64
N GLN A 651 -11.00 -18.97 3.27
CA GLN A 651 -11.36 -18.26 2.06
C GLN A 651 -10.56 -18.72 0.82
N MET A 652 -9.53 -19.55 0.96
CA MET A 652 -8.66 -19.97 -0.18
C MET A 652 -9.43 -20.63 -1.32
N THR A 653 -10.39 -21.50 -1.02
CA THR A 653 -11.20 -22.17 -2.04
C THR A 653 -12.09 -21.19 -2.80
N MET A 654 -12.73 -20.28 -2.08
CA MET A 654 -13.56 -19.23 -2.67
C MET A 654 -12.72 -18.31 -3.56
N PHE A 655 -11.54 -17.91 -3.08
CA PHE A 655 -10.60 -17.08 -3.84
C PHE A 655 -10.18 -17.74 -5.15
N GLN A 656 -9.80 -19.03 -5.14
CA GLN A 656 -9.44 -19.78 -6.33
C GLN A 656 -10.59 -19.87 -7.34
N ASN A 657 -11.83 -20.02 -6.84
CA ASN A 657 -13.04 -20.10 -7.64
C ASN A 657 -13.64 -18.75 -8.01
N GLN A 658 -12.93 -17.63 -7.67
CA GLN A 658 -13.40 -16.26 -7.91
C GLN A 658 -14.76 -15.95 -7.27
N GLN A 659 -15.06 -16.61 -6.16
CA GLN A 659 -16.25 -16.41 -5.34
C GLN A 659 -15.98 -15.31 -4.30
N THR A 660 -17.04 -14.64 -3.91
CA THR A 660 -17.04 -13.58 -2.90
C THR A 660 -18.05 -13.87 -1.81
N LYS A 661 -17.79 -13.39 -0.59
CA LYS A 661 -18.75 -13.42 0.51
C LYS A 661 -19.55 -12.12 0.54
N LYS A 662 -20.81 -12.20 0.95
CA LYS A 662 -21.68 -11.03 1.16
C LYS A 662 -21.35 -10.40 2.50
N MET A 663 -21.21 -9.08 2.52
CA MET A 663 -20.97 -8.28 3.71
C MET A 663 -22.10 -7.27 3.90
N THR A 664 -22.28 -6.78 5.13
CA THR A 664 -23.31 -5.80 5.43
C THR A 664 -22.86 -4.76 6.46
N LEU A 665 -23.41 -3.55 6.36
CA LEU A 665 -23.27 -2.47 7.33
C LEU A 665 -24.44 -2.45 8.36
N ASP A 666 -25.42 -3.34 8.20
CA ASP A 666 -26.56 -3.46 9.10
C ASP A 666 -26.15 -4.17 10.40
N LYS A 667 -26.10 -3.43 11.49
CA LYS A 667 -25.74 -3.94 12.82
C LYS A 667 -26.61 -5.12 13.24
N GLN A 668 -27.93 -5.04 13.03
CA GLN A 668 -28.84 -6.11 13.49
C GLN A 668 -28.65 -7.39 12.66
N ALA A 669 -28.46 -7.24 11.34
CA ALA A 669 -28.17 -8.38 10.48
C ALA A 669 -26.86 -9.07 10.86
N VAL A 670 -25.81 -8.28 11.17
CA VAL A 670 -24.54 -8.80 11.67
C VAL A 670 -24.72 -9.56 12.98
N LEU A 671 -25.38 -8.97 13.98
CA LEU A 671 -25.59 -9.62 15.30
C LEU A 671 -26.41 -10.89 15.21
N ASN A 672 -27.39 -10.96 14.29
CA ASN A 672 -28.23 -12.14 14.09
C ASN A 672 -27.49 -13.31 13.41
N SER A 673 -26.45 -13.03 12.62
CA SER A 673 -25.71 -14.04 11.84
C SER A 673 -24.28 -14.29 12.35
N ALA A 674 -23.87 -13.61 13.43
CA ALA A 674 -22.52 -13.72 13.97
C ALA A 674 -22.25 -15.14 14.52
N GLU A 675 -21.09 -15.68 14.19
CA GLU A 675 -20.59 -16.93 14.76
C GLU A 675 -20.21 -16.75 16.24
N LYS A 676 -19.70 -15.57 16.59
CA LYS A 676 -19.29 -15.24 17.96
C LYS A 676 -19.54 -13.77 18.26
N ILE A 677 -20.10 -13.50 19.45
CA ILE A 677 -20.27 -12.14 19.98
C ILE A 677 -19.64 -12.08 21.38
N TYR A 678 -18.79 -11.09 21.61
CA TYR A 678 -18.06 -10.94 22.86
C TYR A 678 -17.60 -9.49 23.09
N HIS A 679 -17.02 -9.22 24.28
CA HIS A 679 -16.39 -7.96 24.65
C HIS A 679 -14.88 -8.14 24.81
N PRO A 680 -14.04 -7.11 24.55
CA PRO A 680 -12.61 -7.19 24.82
C PRO A 680 -12.32 -7.59 26.27
N GLY A 681 -11.52 -8.65 26.47
CA GLY A 681 -11.12 -9.13 27.80
C GLY A 681 -12.04 -10.20 28.43
N ASN A 682 -13.09 -10.62 27.74
CA ASN A 682 -14.00 -11.70 28.17
C ASN A 682 -13.74 -12.98 27.37
#